data_7a50e98a54f7fc8fdbbf534209fcccad
#
_entry.id   7a50e98a54f7fc8fdbbf534209fcccad
#
_cell.length_a   1.000
_cell.length_b   1.000
_cell.length_c   1.000
_cell.angle_alpha   90.00
_cell.angle_beta   90.00
_cell.angle_gamma   90.00
#
_symmetry.space_group_name_H-M   'P 1'
#
loop_
_entity.id
_entity.type
_entity.pdbx_description
1 polymer ?
#
loop_
_entity_poly.entity_id
_entity_poly.type
_entity_poly.pdbx_seq_one_letter_code
_entity_poly.pdbx_strand_id
1 'polypeptide(L)'
;MKFLPYTLIVVLSSSLFVALVINPSLAARFMKVNEDSIAQPKWTIIGSALILIGLILNFIVGATTFGNLLFYPGLIIFSFLYVFEPGTRIFQTRLLPRIERNYTQFIEFTLRGKNARSTFFGTVGLLFLSIILLSVLPPKVLFFPDSQPNLGNIFIELPVGTDIEETNTITLELEQEIANILESYTYNRNGKDYNYMVESIIAQVGKGTSDPNQGPDNAATPHKSKIVVAFRETKYRLDSLGNPVLSSDVLNLLRDRVSNIPGALIVIAKDEKGPPQGPPINIELSGVDYEEVLAVAQDVKRFIKNSSINGYDELKVDVESGKPELPIKVDRSKARSLGVSTGQIGDALRTSLFGKEISRFKNDEDEYPINIRLSDNYRFNLENLMNQKITFRDQSSGKIKQVPISAIASANKSSTFSAVKRIDLDRVITVYSGLKEGANANQIVSEMKSLLKNYDLPESVSLSFTGQQEEQAKEFSFLSKALLGAVFMIFLIIVGQFNSAKIPFLILTTVILSLIGVLLGLVIFRMDFVIIMTMIGIISLAGVVVNNAIVLADYANQVINRRKSELKLSFETPLPIDELAASLVLAGKTRLRPVLLTAITTILGLLPLATGMNLNFYTLISQNDLQVYFGGDNVAFWGPICWTVIYGLTFATFLTLVIVPVMLYLSEVGKSKRHWANN
;
A
#
# COMPACT_ATOMS: atom_id res chain seq x y z
N MET A 1 -1.93 7.93 -6.58
CA MET A 1 -2.80 8.53 -5.53
C MET A 1 -3.95 9.39 -6.05
N LYS A 2 -3.84 10.12 -7.16
CA LYS A 2 -4.92 11.00 -7.70
C LYS A 2 -6.26 10.29 -7.95
N PHE A 3 -6.25 9.05 -8.40
CA PHE A 3 -7.46 8.34 -8.81
C PHE A 3 -8.41 8.00 -7.66
N LEU A 4 -7.89 7.75 -6.46
CA LEU A 4 -8.72 7.42 -5.29
C LEU A 4 -9.64 8.57 -4.87
N PRO A 5 -9.16 9.83 -4.67
CA PRO A 5 -10.03 10.96 -4.41
C PRO A 5 -11.03 11.23 -5.54
N TYR A 6 -10.62 11.12 -6.82
CA TYR A 6 -11.52 11.28 -7.95
C TYR A 6 -12.66 10.26 -7.94
N THR A 7 -12.34 8.99 -7.68
CA THR A 7 -13.36 7.93 -7.61
C THR A 7 -14.36 8.21 -6.49
N LEU A 8 -13.87 8.60 -5.30
CA LEU A 8 -14.74 8.97 -4.18
C LEU A 8 -15.65 10.16 -4.51
N ILE A 9 -15.11 11.22 -5.12
CA ILE A 9 -15.90 12.40 -5.52
C ILE A 9 -16.99 12.00 -6.52
N VAL A 10 -16.66 11.23 -7.55
CA VAL A 10 -17.64 10.79 -8.57
C VAL A 10 -18.71 9.91 -7.95
N VAL A 11 -18.33 8.94 -7.12
CA VAL A 11 -19.28 8.02 -6.46
C VAL A 11 -20.21 8.77 -5.52
N LEU A 12 -19.67 9.66 -4.68
CA LEU A 12 -20.47 10.45 -3.73
C LEU A 12 -21.41 11.43 -4.46
N SER A 13 -20.94 12.08 -5.53
CA SER A 13 -21.77 12.98 -6.34
C SER A 13 -22.91 12.22 -7.04
N SER A 14 -22.59 11.04 -7.59
CA SER A 14 -23.60 10.16 -8.19
C SER A 14 -24.62 9.67 -7.14
N SER A 15 -24.15 9.29 -5.96
CA SER A 15 -25.00 8.89 -4.84
C SER A 15 -25.94 10.03 -4.39
N LEU A 16 -25.43 11.27 -4.34
CA LEU A 16 -26.24 12.45 -4.03
C LEU A 16 -27.35 12.66 -5.08
N PHE A 17 -27.03 12.53 -6.35
CA PHE A 17 -28.03 12.62 -7.44
C PHE A 17 -29.10 11.54 -7.29
N VAL A 18 -28.71 10.29 -7.05
CA VAL A 18 -29.65 9.19 -6.81
C VAL A 18 -30.55 9.47 -5.59
N ALA A 19 -29.96 9.97 -4.51
CA ALA A 19 -30.71 10.27 -3.27
C ALA A 19 -31.72 11.41 -3.45
N LEU A 20 -31.38 12.45 -4.22
CA LEU A 20 -32.24 13.62 -4.40
C LEU A 20 -33.29 13.46 -5.50
N VAL A 21 -33.01 12.71 -6.55
CA VAL A 21 -33.87 12.61 -7.74
C VAL A 21 -34.53 11.25 -7.85
N ILE A 22 -33.75 10.17 -7.79
CA ILE A 22 -34.25 8.82 -8.06
C ILE A 22 -35.03 8.25 -6.86
N ASN A 23 -34.45 8.32 -5.66
CA ASN A 23 -35.06 7.74 -4.46
C ASN A 23 -36.43 8.37 -4.12
N PRO A 24 -36.63 9.70 -4.11
CA PRO A 24 -37.93 10.29 -3.85
C PRO A 24 -38.95 9.87 -4.90
N SER A 25 -38.56 9.82 -6.17
CA SER A 25 -39.44 9.43 -7.29
C SER A 25 -39.89 7.97 -7.16
N LEU A 26 -38.98 7.06 -6.82
CA LEU A 26 -39.29 5.65 -6.58
C LEU A 26 -40.10 5.45 -5.29
N ALA A 27 -39.75 6.15 -4.22
CA ALA A 27 -40.47 6.08 -2.96
C ALA A 27 -41.93 6.55 -3.15
N ALA A 28 -42.14 7.66 -3.82
CA ALA A 28 -43.49 8.18 -4.11
C ALA A 28 -44.34 7.20 -4.92
N ARG A 29 -43.73 6.41 -5.80
CA ARG A 29 -44.44 5.46 -6.69
C ARG A 29 -44.67 4.09 -6.06
N PHE A 30 -43.71 3.59 -5.29
CA PHE A 30 -43.69 2.19 -4.82
C PHE A 30 -43.93 2.04 -3.33
N MET A 31 -43.72 3.09 -2.52
CA MET A 31 -43.90 3.02 -1.07
C MET A 31 -45.36 2.97 -0.70
N LYS A 32 -45.80 1.89 -0.06
CA LYS A 32 -47.16 1.74 0.48
C LYS A 32 -47.19 2.13 1.93
N VAL A 33 -48.19 2.91 2.33
CA VAL A 33 -48.38 3.38 3.73
C VAL A 33 -48.91 2.27 4.65
N ASN A 34 -49.63 1.27 4.09
CA ASN A 34 -50.15 0.14 4.84
C ASN A 34 -49.26 -1.09 4.59
N GLU A 35 -48.65 -1.61 5.63
CA GLU A 35 -47.88 -2.84 5.64
C GLU A 35 -48.79 -4.09 5.65
N ASP A 36 -49.63 -4.25 4.64
CA ASP A 36 -50.23 -5.55 4.39
C ASP A 36 -49.16 -6.52 3.91
N SER A 37 -49.15 -7.72 4.51
CA SER A 37 -48.12 -8.73 4.25
C SER A 37 -47.85 -8.92 2.76
N ILE A 38 -46.56 -8.85 2.35
CA ILE A 38 -46.10 -9.08 0.98
C ILE A 38 -46.30 -10.56 0.56
N ALA A 39 -46.59 -11.45 1.49
CA ALA A 39 -46.89 -12.85 1.24
C ALA A 39 -48.18 -13.03 0.40
N GLN A 40 -48.15 -12.44 -0.82
CA GLN A 40 -49.17 -12.75 -1.80
C GLN A 40 -48.84 -14.11 -2.41
N PRO A 41 -49.85 -15.01 -2.55
CA PRO A 41 -49.64 -16.34 -3.16
C PRO A 41 -49.04 -16.27 -4.56
N LYS A 42 -49.13 -15.15 -5.23
CA LYS A 42 -48.48 -14.88 -6.53
C LYS A 42 -46.97 -14.96 -6.49
N TRP A 43 -46.32 -14.43 -5.45
CA TRP A 43 -44.84 -14.45 -5.35
C TRP A 43 -44.31 -15.84 -4.99
N THR A 44 -45.02 -16.60 -4.19
CA THR A 44 -44.66 -18.01 -3.93
C THR A 44 -44.79 -18.86 -5.19
N ILE A 45 -45.82 -18.65 -6.00
CA ILE A 45 -46.02 -19.36 -7.26
C ILE A 45 -44.91 -18.96 -8.26
N ILE A 46 -44.58 -17.67 -8.40
CA ILE A 46 -43.52 -17.20 -9.28
C ILE A 46 -42.18 -17.77 -8.84
N GLY A 47 -41.83 -17.68 -7.57
CA GLY A 47 -40.60 -18.22 -7.01
C GLY A 47 -40.49 -19.74 -7.22
N SER A 48 -41.55 -20.50 -6.98
CA SER A 48 -41.60 -21.95 -7.22
C SER A 48 -41.45 -22.30 -8.69
N ALA A 49 -42.11 -21.55 -9.59
CA ALA A 49 -41.98 -21.78 -11.03
C ALA A 49 -40.57 -21.51 -11.52
N LEU A 50 -39.92 -20.42 -11.07
CA LEU A 50 -38.54 -20.11 -11.41
C LEU A 50 -37.56 -21.17 -10.93
N ILE A 51 -37.73 -21.67 -9.71
CA ILE A 51 -36.91 -22.75 -9.16
C ILE A 51 -37.11 -24.03 -9.98
N LEU A 52 -38.36 -24.41 -10.25
CA LEU A 52 -38.69 -25.65 -10.95
C LEU A 52 -38.18 -25.62 -12.39
N ILE A 53 -38.40 -24.53 -13.13
CA ILE A 53 -37.87 -24.35 -14.48
C ILE A 53 -36.34 -24.36 -14.47
N GLY A 54 -35.72 -23.67 -13.50
CA GLY A 54 -34.27 -23.65 -13.32
C GLY A 54 -33.68 -25.03 -13.08
N LEU A 55 -34.33 -25.85 -12.24
CA LEU A 55 -33.93 -27.25 -12.00
C LEU A 55 -34.07 -28.12 -13.23
N ILE A 56 -35.18 -27.99 -13.98
CA ILE A 56 -35.40 -28.72 -15.24
C ILE A 56 -34.30 -28.40 -16.25
N LEU A 57 -33.98 -27.13 -16.43
CA LEU A 57 -32.91 -26.68 -17.34
C LEU A 57 -31.54 -27.18 -16.90
N ASN A 58 -31.24 -27.19 -15.61
CA ASN A 58 -29.96 -27.67 -15.08
C ASN A 58 -29.79 -29.19 -15.22
N PHE A 59 -30.80 -29.99 -14.81
CA PHE A 59 -30.65 -31.44 -14.68
C PHE A 59 -31.16 -32.23 -15.89
N ILE A 60 -32.15 -31.72 -16.64
CA ILE A 60 -32.75 -32.46 -17.78
C ILE A 60 -32.16 -31.95 -19.10
N VAL A 61 -32.04 -30.64 -19.28
CA VAL A 61 -31.55 -30.02 -20.53
C VAL A 61 -30.04 -29.88 -20.56
N GLY A 62 -29.37 -29.88 -19.39
CA GLY A 62 -27.93 -29.64 -19.27
C GLY A 62 -27.51 -28.17 -19.51
N ALA A 63 -28.46 -27.26 -19.60
CA ALA A 63 -28.21 -25.82 -19.82
C ALA A 63 -27.97 -25.10 -18.49
N THR A 64 -26.85 -25.41 -17.81
CA THR A 64 -26.55 -24.95 -16.44
C THR A 64 -26.61 -23.45 -16.27
N THR A 65 -26.05 -22.66 -17.20
CA THR A 65 -26.03 -21.19 -17.11
C THR A 65 -27.46 -20.60 -17.12
N PHE A 66 -28.31 -21.04 -18.05
CA PHE A 66 -29.69 -20.55 -18.14
C PHE A 66 -30.55 -21.07 -16.99
N GLY A 67 -30.33 -22.31 -16.57
CA GLY A 67 -31.00 -22.91 -15.43
C GLY A 67 -30.72 -22.13 -14.13
N ASN A 68 -29.46 -21.77 -13.89
CA ASN A 68 -29.03 -21.00 -12.73
C ASN A 68 -29.52 -19.56 -12.77
N LEU A 69 -29.59 -18.94 -13.94
CA LEU A 69 -30.14 -17.59 -14.11
C LEU A 69 -31.63 -17.51 -13.66
N LEU A 70 -32.38 -18.60 -13.68
CA LEU A 70 -33.74 -18.67 -13.18
C LEU A 70 -33.81 -19.22 -11.75
N PHE A 71 -32.98 -20.20 -11.42
CA PHE A 71 -32.94 -20.86 -10.10
C PHE A 71 -32.59 -19.90 -8.97
N TYR A 72 -31.48 -19.11 -9.11
CA TYR A 72 -31.05 -18.21 -8.03
C TYR A 72 -32.02 -17.06 -7.76
N PRO A 73 -32.62 -16.36 -8.73
CA PRO A 73 -33.69 -15.39 -8.46
C PRO A 73 -34.90 -16.03 -7.76
N GLY A 74 -35.29 -17.25 -8.16
CA GLY A 74 -36.33 -18.01 -7.45
C GLY A 74 -35.99 -18.27 -5.98
N LEU A 75 -34.74 -18.70 -5.72
CA LEU A 75 -34.23 -18.92 -4.37
C LEU A 75 -34.19 -17.61 -3.54
N ILE A 76 -33.83 -16.48 -4.17
CA ILE A 76 -33.85 -15.17 -3.52
C ILE A 76 -35.28 -14.78 -3.11
N ILE A 77 -36.28 -14.99 -3.99
CA ILE A 77 -37.68 -14.74 -3.68
C ILE A 77 -38.14 -15.60 -2.48
N PHE A 78 -37.78 -16.88 -2.48
CA PHE A 78 -38.11 -17.78 -1.36
C PHE A 78 -37.42 -17.34 -0.06
N SER A 79 -36.12 -17.03 -0.13
CA SER A 79 -35.37 -16.51 1.02
C SER A 79 -35.99 -15.24 1.57
N PHE A 80 -36.44 -14.34 0.69
CA PHE A 80 -37.11 -13.12 1.09
C PHE A 80 -38.42 -13.43 1.86
N LEU A 81 -39.28 -14.28 1.32
CA LEU A 81 -40.60 -14.58 1.89
C LEU A 81 -40.51 -15.36 3.21
N TYR A 82 -39.62 -16.35 3.29
CA TYR A 82 -39.58 -17.27 4.42
C TYR A 82 -38.52 -16.99 5.47
N VAL A 83 -37.47 -16.22 5.12
CA VAL A 83 -36.36 -15.89 6.02
C VAL A 83 -36.37 -14.40 6.34
N PHE A 84 -36.28 -13.55 5.31
CA PHE A 84 -36.10 -12.11 5.53
C PHE A 84 -37.36 -11.43 6.04
N GLU A 85 -38.56 -11.73 5.49
CA GLU A 85 -39.80 -11.10 5.96
C GLU A 85 -40.11 -11.47 7.40
N PRO A 86 -40.13 -12.76 7.81
CA PRO A 86 -40.33 -13.13 9.21
C PRO A 86 -39.23 -12.58 10.12
N GLY A 87 -37.97 -12.60 9.67
CA GLY A 87 -36.84 -12.02 10.37
C GLY A 87 -37.01 -10.52 10.62
N THR A 88 -37.45 -9.79 9.60
CA THR A 88 -37.74 -8.35 9.71
C THR A 88 -38.87 -8.09 10.71
N ARG A 89 -39.95 -8.89 10.71
CA ARG A 89 -41.06 -8.78 11.69
C ARG A 89 -40.58 -9.03 13.12
N ILE A 90 -39.77 -10.08 13.34
CA ILE A 90 -39.17 -10.36 14.65
C ILE A 90 -38.28 -9.20 15.11
N PHE A 91 -37.47 -8.67 14.20
CA PHE A 91 -36.62 -7.52 14.49
C PHE A 91 -37.46 -6.30 14.90
N GLN A 92 -38.47 -5.95 14.10
CA GLN A 92 -39.31 -4.76 14.34
C GLN A 92 -40.21 -4.88 15.59
N THR A 93 -40.74 -6.08 15.86
CA THR A 93 -41.69 -6.26 16.96
C THR A 93 -41.05 -6.62 18.30
N ARG A 94 -39.87 -7.28 18.29
CA ARG A 94 -39.22 -7.75 19.52
C ARG A 94 -37.88 -7.09 19.82
N LEU A 95 -36.99 -7.03 18.84
CA LEU A 95 -35.61 -6.57 19.08
C LEU A 95 -35.52 -5.05 19.11
N LEU A 96 -36.08 -4.36 18.12
CA LEU A 96 -36.05 -2.91 18.02
C LEU A 96 -36.68 -2.20 19.22
N PRO A 97 -37.90 -2.58 19.70
CA PRO A 97 -38.50 -1.94 20.89
C PRO A 97 -37.67 -2.17 22.17
N ARG A 98 -36.95 -3.31 22.26
CA ARG A 98 -36.04 -3.58 23.39
C ARG A 98 -34.85 -2.67 23.35
N ILE A 99 -34.24 -2.50 22.16
CA ILE A 99 -33.10 -1.58 21.94
C ILE A 99 -33.55 -0.13 22.24
N GLU A 100 -34.68 0.31 21.72
CA GLU A 100 -35.20 1.66 21.95
C GLU A 100 -35.48 1.91 23.45
N ARG A 101 -36.05 0.94 24.18
CA ARG A 101 -36.28 1.07 25.61
C ARG A 101 -34.95 1.18 26.38
N ASN A 102 -34.00 0.31 26.11
CA ASN A 102 -32.70 0.34 26.79
C ASN A 102 -31.95 1.65 26.49
N TYR A 103 -31.99 2.10 25.24
CA TYR A 103 -31.43 3.39 24.84
C TYR A 103 -32.10 4.55 25.56
N THR A 104 -33.44 4.58 25.62
CA THR A 104 -34.17 5.62 26.30
C THR A 104 -33.79 5.71 27.77
N GLN A 105 -33.73 4.56 28.47
CA GLN A 105 -33.33 4.52 29.89
C GLN A 105 -31.89 5.01 30.08
N PHE A 106 -31.00 4.61 29.17
CA PHE A 106 -29.61 5.02 29.24
C PHE A 106 -29.43 6.53 29.00
N ILE A 107 -30.10 7.12 27.99
CA ILE A 107 -30.00 8.54 27.71
C ILE A 107 -30.64 9.39 28.78
N GLU A 108 -31.80 8.96 29.35
CA GLU A 108 -32.41 9.61 30.50
C GLU A 108 -31.45 9.64 31.71
N PHE A 109 -30.76 8.52 31.98
CA PHE A 109 -29.75 8.47 33.04
C PHE A 109 -28.60 9.42 32.77
N THR A 110 -28.07 9.48 31.53
CA THR A 110 -26.96 10.34 31.17
C THR A 110 -27.30 11.83 31.21
N LEU A 111 -28.53 12.23 30.92
CA LEU A 111 -28.95 13.62 30.95
C LEU A 111 -29.33 14.13 32.36
N ARG A 112 -29.43 13.26 33.36
CA ARG A 112 -29.78 13.66 34.75
C ARG A 112 -28.63 14.35 35.45
N GLY A 113 -28.84 15.61 35.87
CA GLY A 113 -27.97 16.32 36.79
C GLY A 113 -26.48 16.41 36.40
N LYS A 114 -25.62 15.81 37.23
CA LYS A 114 -24.14 15.84 36.99
C LYS A 114 -23.70 14.79 35.98
N ASN A 115 -24.52 13.77 35.68
CA ASN A 115 -24.13 12.66 34.81
C ASN A 115 -23.77 13.09 33.40
N ALA A 116 -24.43 14.12 32.86
CA ALA A 116 -24.11 14.64 31.54
C ALA A 116 -22.65 15.15 31.44
N ARG A 117 -22.16 15.84 32.46
CA ARG A 117 -20.75 16.28 32.52
C ARG A 117 -19.80 15.09 32.69
N SER A 118 -20.18 14.16 33.59
CA SER A 118 -19.37 12.95 33.81
C SER A 118 -19.24 12.09 32.52
N THR A 119 -20.32 11.94 31.77
CA THR A 119 -20.31 11.22 30.49
C THR A 119 -19.42 11.90 29.46
N PHE A 120 -19.52 13.23 29.32
CA PHE A 120 -18.66 13.97 28.40
C PHE A 120 -17.19 13.87 28.76
N PHE A 121 -16.82 14.19 30.02
CA PHE A 121 -15.42 14.10 30.47
C PHE A 121 -14.91 12.66 30.50
N GLY A 122 -15.77 11.68 30.81
CA GLY A 122 -15.43 10.26 30.73
C GLY A 122 -15.07 9.84 29.30
N THR A 123 -15.80 10.34 28.30
CA THR A 123 -15.48 10.06 26.88
C THR A 123 -14.19 10.75 26.45
N VAL A 124 -13.94 11.98 26.88
CA VAL A 124 -12.65 12.66 26.65
C VAL A 124 -11.53 11.91 27.36
N GLY A 125 -11.74 11.43 28.57
CA GLY A 125 -10.78 10.58 29.29
C GLY A 125 -10.49 9.28 28.55
N LEU A 126 -11.51 8.68 27.93
CA LEU A 126 -11.33 7.49 27.09
C LEU A 126 -10.50 7.76 25.83
N LEU A 127 -10.58 8.97 25.24
CA LEU A 127 -9.71 9.38 24.15
C LEU A 127 -8.25 9.42 24.61
N PHE A 128 -7.96 10.07 25.74
CA PHE A 128 -6.60 10.09 26.28
C PHE A 128 -6.10 8.69 26.65
N LEU A 129 -6.97 7.86 27.21
CA LEU A 129 -6.65 6.46 27.49
C LEU A 129 -6.31 5.68 26.24
N SER A 130 -7.05 5.88 25.13
CA SER A 130 -6.76 5.22 23.86
C SER A 130 -5.41 5.66 23.26
N ILE A 131 -5.04 6.93 23.42
CA ILE A 131 -3.72 7.45 23.00
C ILE A 131 -2.60 6.86 23.86
N ILE A 132 -2.79 6.80 25.17
CA ILE A 132 -1.82 6.18 26.09
C ILE A 132 -1.64 4.70 25.75
N LEU A 133 -2.74 3.99 25.51
CA LEU A 133 -2.71 2.57 25.16
C LEU A 133 -1.97 2.32 23.84
N LEU A 134 -2.17 3.18 22.84
CA LEU A 134 -1.42 3.14 21.59
C LEU A 134 0.09 3.40 21.81
N SER A 135 0.45 4.27 22.76
CA SER A 135 1.85 4.57 23.08
C SER A 135 2.53 3.44 23.83
N VAL A 136 1.79 2.70 24.68
CA VAL A 136 2.30 1.55 25.43
C VAL A 136 2.39 0.29 24.58
N LEU A 137 1.44 0.12 23.65
CA LEU A 137 1.35 -1.00 22.71
C LEU A 137 1.38 -0.47 21.27
N PRO A 138 2.52 0.07 20.81
CA PRO A 138 2.60 0.67 19.49
C PRO A 138 2.42 -0.38 18.40
N PRO A 139 1.51 -0.17 17.44
CA PRO A 139 1.42 -1.01 16.26
C PRO A 139 2.66 -0.84 15.39
N LYS A 140 2.95 -1.79 14.52
CA LYS A 140 3.94 -1.58 13.46
C LYS A 140 3.44 -0.45 12.56
N VAL A 141 4.34 0.48 12.25
CA VAL A 141 4.05 1.58 11.33
C VAL A 141 4.63 1.22 9.98
N LEU A 142 3.75 1.04 9.00
CA LEU A 142 4.10 0.72 7.62
C LEU A 142 3.75 1.90 6.72
N PHE A 143 4.56 2.15 5.71
CA PHE A 143 4.24 3.16 4.71
C PHE A 143 3.16 2.68 3.76
N PHE A 144 3.36 1.51 3.17
CA PHE A 144 2.39 0.75 2.40
C PHE A 144 2.04 -0.57 3.09
N PRO A 145 0.87 -1.15 2.78
CA PRO A 145 0.49 -2.45 3.33
C PRO A 145 1.44 -3.55 2.85
N ASP A 146 1.79 -4.44 3.75
CA ASP A 146 2.56 -5.64 3.39
C ASP A 146 1.66 -6.61 2.62
N SER A 147 2.02 -6.92 1.39
CA SER A 147 1.28 -7.85 0.53
C SER A 147 2.12 -9.08 0.21
N GLN A 148 1.43 -10.18 -0.10
CA GLN A 148 2.12 -11.38 -0.58
C GLN A 148 2.79 -11.06 -1.92
N PRO A 149 4.12 -11.23 -2.05
CA PRO A 149 4.82 -10.91 -3.28
C PRO A 149 4.40 -11.85 -4.41
N ASN A 150 4.28 -11.29 -5.62
CA ASN A 150 4.10 -12.08 -6.83
C ASN A 150 5.44 -12.42 -7.47
N LEU A 151 6.48 -11.66 -7.17
CA LEU A 151 7.84 -11.90 -7.61
C LEU A 151 8.78 -11.94 -6.40
N GLY A 152 9.67 -12.91 -6.37
CA GLY A 152 10.83 -12.95 -5.51
C GLY A 152 12.08 -12.64 -6.30
N ASN A 153 12.82 -11.61 -5.94
CA ASN A 153 14.05 -11.21 -6.60
C ASN A 153 15.24 -11.67 -5.78
N ILE A 154 16.11 -12.47 -6.36
CA ILE A 154 17.35 -12.96 -5.76
C ILE A 154 18.48 -12.28 -6.47
N PHE A 155 19.10 -11.27 -5.84
CA PHE A 155 20.24 -10.54 -6.36
C PHE A 155 21.53 -11.23 -5.93
N ILE A 156 22.41 -11.49 -6.87
CA ILE A 156 23.71 -12.13 -6.66
C ILE A 156 24.77 -11.15 -7.10
N GLU A 157 25.69 -10.81 -6.21
CA GLU A 157 26.78 -9.88 -6.45
C GLU A 157 28.09 -10.54 -6.08
N LEU A 158 28.96 -10.70 -7.07
CA LEU A 158 30.31 -11.20 -6.93
C LEU A 158 31.31 -10.03 -6.80
N PRO A 159 32.57 -10.27 -6.39
CA PRO A 159 33.60 -9.22 -6.36
C PRO A 159 33.71 -8.49 -7.69
N VAL A 160 33.88 -7.16 -7.62
CA VAL A 160 34.03 -6.32 -8.82
C VAL A 160 35.24 -6.80 -9.64
N GLY A 161 35.03 -7.06 -10.93
CA GLY A 161 36.05 -7.62 -11.81
C GLY A 161 35.90 -9.11 -12.11
N THR A 162 34.91 -9.78 -11.50
CA THR A 162 34.56 -11.15 -11.86
C THR A 162 34.05 -11.22 -13.31
N ASP A 163 34.44 -12.23 -14.02
CA ASP A 163 34.02 -12.46 -15.41
C ASP A 163 32.54 -12.89 -15.47
N ILE A 164 31.89 -12.53 -16.56
CA ILE A 164 30.49 -12.86 -16.81
C ILE A 164 30.24 -14.37 -16.85
N GLU A 165 31.20 -15.15 -17.36
CA GLU A 165 31.10 -16.62 -17.45
C GLU A 165 31.14 -17.28 -16.05
N GLU A 166 31.98 -16.75 -15.15
CA GLU A 166 32.01 -17.20 -13.75
C GLU A 166 30.74 -16.84 -13.04
N THR A 167 30.24 -15.59 -13.23
CA THR A 167 28.95 -15.17 -12.71
C THR A 167 27.80 -16.04 -13.21
N ASN A 168 27.82 -16.39 -14.51
CA ASN A 168 26.82 -17.25 -15.11
C ASN A 168 26.86 -18.67 -14.52
N THR A 169 28.05 -19.22 -14.28
CA THR A 169 28.20 -20.57 -13.69
C THR A 169 27.57 -20.62 -12.30
N ILE A 170 27.87 -19.66 -11.44
CA ILE A 170 27.30 -19.57 -10.09
C ILE A 170 25.78 -19.35 -10.16
N THR A 171 25.33 -18.54 -11.14
CA THR A 171 23.90 -18.29 -11.32
C THR A 171 23.15 -19.55 -11.72
N LEU A 172 23.69 -20.37 -12.61
CA LEU A 172 23.09 -21.63 -13.02
C LEU A 172 23.04 -22.66 -11.88
N GLU A 173 24.11 -22.75 -11.07
CA GLU A 173 24.11 -23.61 -9.87
C GLU A 173 23.02 -23.21 -8.90
N LEU A 174 22.87 -21.89 -8.64
CA LEU A 174 21.81 -21.36 -7.77
C LEU A 174 20.41 -21.55 -8.34
N GLU A 175 20.24 -21.34 -9.64
CA GLU A 175 18.95 -21.58 -10.31
C GLU A 175 18.51 -23.03 -10.15
N GLN A 176 19.45 -23.97 -10.29
CA GLN A 176 19.17 -25.38 -10.11
C GLN A 176 18.84 -25.75 -8.64
N GLU A 177 19.57 -25.15 -7.69
CA GLU A 177 19.28 -25.33 -6.26
C GLU A 177 17.90 -24.78 -5.90
N ILE A 178 17.56 -23.57 -6.38
CA ILE A 178 16.25 -22.95 -6.19
C ILE A 178 15.16 -23.82 -6.82
N ALA A 179 15.36 -24.34 -8.03
CA ALA A 179 14.41 -25.22 -8.70
C ALA A 179 14.17 -26.49 -7.88
N ASN A 180 15.20 -27.10 -7.34
CA ASN A 180 15.10 -28.30 -6.48
C ASN A 180 14.32 -28.03 -5.18
N ILE A 181 14.54 -26.87 -4.55
CA ILE A 181 13.78 -26.46 -3.35
C ILE A 181 12.30 -26.29 -3.71
N LEU A 182 12.02 -25.65 -4.84
CA LEU A 182 10.66 -25.33 -5.30
C LEU A 182 9.92 -26.55 -5.89
N GLU A 183 10.60 -27.64 -6.19
CA GLU A 183 9.98 -28.89 -6.60
C GLU A 183 9.07 -29.47 -5.50
N SER A 184 9.38 -29.22 -4.24
CA SER A 184 8.55 -29.62 -3.10
C SER A 184 7.12 -29.07 -3.13
N TYR A 185 6.86 -28.02 -3.91
CA TYR A 185 5.55 -27.41 -4.13
C TYR A 185 4.83 -27.96 -5.37
N THR A 186 5.22 -29.17 -5.82
CA THR A 186 4.65 -29.83 -6.99
C THR A 186 3.81 -31.01 -6.57
N TYR A 187 2.64 -31.16 -7.18
CA TYR A 187 1.82 -32.36 -7.06
C TYR A 187 1.30 -32.83 -8.43
N ASN A 188 0.98 -34.10 -8.55
CA ASN A 188 0.47 -34.63 -9.82
C ASN A 188 -1.01 -34.27 -10.01
N ARG A 189 -1.29 -33.48 -11.06
CA ARG A 189 -2.64 -33.11 -11.46
C ARG A 189 -2.94 -33.62 -12.86
N ASN A 190 -3.85 -34.57 -12.97
CA ASN A 190 -4.27 -35.19 -14.25
C ASN A 190 -3.10 -35.79 -15.07
N GLY A 191 -2.12 -36.41 -14.39
CA GLY A 191 -0.99 -37.04 -15.05
C GLY A 191 0.14 -36.09 -15.45
N LYS A 192 0.08 -34.84 -15.04
CA LYS A 192 1.14 -33.81 -15.20
C LYS A 192 1.56 -33.27 -13.85
N ASP A 193 2.86 -33.05 -13.69
CA ASP A 193 3.38 -32.42 -12.53
C ASP A 193 3.02 -30.91 -12.58
N TYR A 194 2.33 -30.46 -11.54
CA TYR A 194 1.83 -29.10 -11.42
C TYR A 194 2.42 -28.44 -10.18
N ASN A 195 3.27 -27.42 -10.40
CA ASN A 195 3.75 -26.60 -9.32
C ASN A 195 2.68 -25.54 -9.01
N TYR A 196 2.12 -25.60 -7.79
CA TYR A 196 1.04 -24.70 -7.37
C TYR A 196 1.53 -23.35 -6.84
N MET A 197 2.85 -23.22 -6.56
CA MET A 197 3.43 -21.98 -6.05
C MET A 197 4.09 -21.17 -7.15
N VAL A 198 4.86 -21.79 -8.03
CA VAL A 198 5.74 -21.11 -8.98
C VAL A 198 5.22 -21.26 -10.41
N GLU A 199 5.23 -20.16 -11.13
CA GLU A 199 4.89 -20.09 -12.55
C GLU A 199 6.13 -20.20 -13.43
N SER A 200 7.20 -19.45 -13.08
CA SER A 200 8.45 -19.46 -13.80
C SER A 200 9.62 -19.01 -12.92
N ILE A 201 10.83 -19.43 -13.30
CA ILE A 201 12.11 -18.97 -12.78
C ILE A 201 12.86 -18.36 -13.95
N ILE A 202 13.38 -17.14 -13.80
CA ILE A 202 14.09 -16.41 -14.85
C ILE A 202 15.41 -15.90 -14.30
N ALA A 203 16.51 -16.33 -14.87
CA ALA A 203 17.85 -15.82 -14.55
C ALA A 203 18.30 -14.76 -15.54
N GLN A 204 18.94 -13.70 -15.04
CA GLN A 204 19.55 -12.63 -15.81
C GLN A 204 20.99 -12.42 -15.32
N VAL A 205 21.96 -12.32 -16.25
CA VAL A 205 23.38 -12.15 -15.92
C VAL A 205 23.94 -10.94 -16.66
N GLY A 206 24.67 -10.11 -15.95
CA GLY A 206 25.50 -9.03 -16.51
C GLY A 206 24.76 -7.77 -16.99
N LYS A 207 23.43 -7.79 -17.07
CA LYS A 207 22.63 -6.61 -17.44
C LYS A 207 21.22 -6.70 -16.85
N GLY A 208 20.71 -5.55 -16.37
CA GLY A 208 19.36 -5.50 -15.76
C GLY A 208 19.29 -6.23 -14.41
N THR A 209 20.42 -6.35 -13.73
CA THR A 209 20.60 -7.15 -12.51
C THR A 209 20.51 -6.30 -11.24
N SER A 210 20.36 -4.97 -11.36
CA SER A 210 20.28 -4.06 -10.23
C SER A 210 18.86 -4.04 -9.62
N ASP A 211 18.80 -3.72 -8.34
CA ASP A 211 17.54 -3.53 -7.64
C ASP A 211 16.80 -2.30 -8.22
N PRO A 212 15.55 -2.44 -8.68
CA PRO A 212 14.77 -1.33 -9.21
C PRO A 212 14.65 -0.13 -8.26
N ASN A 213 14.71 -0.36 -6.94
CA ASN A 213 14.68 0.70 -5.93
C ASN A 213 15.94 1.58 -5.91
N GLN A 214 17.03 1.15 -6.54
CA GLN A 214 18.28 1.92 -6.69
C GLN A 214 18.28 2.79 -7.94
N GLY A 215 17.23 2.76 -8.74
CA GLY A 215 17.09 3.46 -10.02
C GLY A 215 17.53 2.61 -11.22
N PRO A 216 17.27 3.10 -12.45
CA PRO A 216 17.60 2.37 -13.66
C PRO A 216 19.12 2.30 -13.82
N ASP A 217 19.65 1.09 -13.83
CA ASP A 217 21.03 0.80 -14.18
C ASP A 217 21.08 0.17 -15.58
N ASN A 218 21.57 0.96 -16.54
CA ASN A 218 21.77 0.51 -17.93
C ASN A 218 23.22 0.07 -18.18
N ALA A 219 24.08 0.10 -17.16
CA ALA A 219 25.47 -0.31 -17.27
C ALA A 219 25.59 -1.84 -17.38
N ALA A 220 26.65 -2.29 -18.06
CA ALA A 220 27.03 -3.70 -18.01
C ALA A 220 27.69 -4.00 -16.65
N THR A 221 27.13 -4.96 -15.92
CA THR A 221 27.56 -5.40 -14.59
C THR A 221 27.92 -6.90 -14.63
N PRO A 222 29.03 -7.30 -15.25
CA PRO A 222 29.37 -8.71 -15.48
C PRO A 222 29.47 -9.53 -14.20
N HIS A 223 29.75 -8.90 -13.06
CA HIS A 223 29.87 -9.52 -11.74
C HIS A 223 28.53 -9.61 -10.99
N LYS A 224 27.41 -9.23 -11.62
CA LYS A 224 26.07 -9.28 -11.01
C LYS A 224 25.12 -10.16 -11.81
N SER A 225 24.27 -10.87 -11.09
CA SER A 225 23.15 -11.59 -11.67
C SER A 225 21.90 -11.48 -10.80
N LYS A 226 20.78 -11.85 -11.37
CA LYS A 226 19.47 -11.78 -10.73
C LYS A 226 18.66 -13.00 -11.13
N ILE A 227 18.07 -13.69 -10.15
CA ILE A 227 17.09 -14.74 -10.39
C ILE A 227 15.73 -14.23 -9.91
N VAL A 228 14.74 -14.27 -10.79
CA VAL A 228 13.37 -13.87 -10.50
C VAL A 228 12.51 -15.12 -10.41
N VAL A 229 11.91 -15.35 -9.25
CA VAL A 229 10.91 -16.41 -9.04
C VAL A 229 9.54 -15.77 -9.17
N ALA A 230 8.81 -16.11 -10.23
CA ALA A 230 7.44 -15.66 -10.44
C ALA A 230 6.48 -16.61 -9.76
N PHE A 231 5.74 -16.12 -8.77
CA PHE A 231 4.71 -16.89 -8.08
C PHE A 231 3.38 -16.82 -8.82
N ARG A 232 2.62 -17.90 -8.78
CA ARG A 232 1.24 -17.91 -9.31
C ARG A 232 0.35 -16.92 -8.56
N GLU A 233 -0.80 -16.58 -9.14
CA GLU A 233 -1.80 -15.77 -8.43
C GLU A 233 -2.25 -16.46 -7.13
N THR A 234 -2.50 -15.68 -6.08
CA THR A 234 -2.84 -16.17 -4.73
C THR A 234 -3.95 -17.22 -4.70
N LYS A 235 -4.93 -17.13 -5.60
CA LYS A 235 -6.04 -18.11 -5.71
C LYS A 235 -5.61 -19.52 -6.12
N TYR A 236 -4.43 -19.66 -6.74
CA TYR A 236 -3.89 -20.96 -7.18
C TYR A 236 -2.85 -21.54 -6.22
N ARG A 237 -2.40 -20.74 -5.23
CA ARG A 237 -1.38 -21.15 -4.25
C ARG A 237 -1.99 -21.99 -3.14
N LEU A 238 -2.60 -23.11 -3.52
CA LEU A 238 -3.24 -24.05 -2.60
C LEU A 238 -2.47 -25.38 -2.61
N ASP A 239 -2.18 -25.90 -1.42
CA ASP A 239 -1.57 -27.22 -1.28
C ASP A 239 -2.54 -28.35 -1.73
N SER A 240 -2.08 -29.59 -1.66
CA SER A 240 -2.89 -30.76 -2.02
C SER A 240 -4.15 -30.94 -1.13
N LEU A 241 -4.18 -30.28 0.04
CA LEU A 241 -5.30 -30.29 0.98
C LEU A 241 -6.21 -29.06 0.82
N GLY A 242 -5.87 -28.13 -0.09
CA GLY A 242 -6.60 -26.90 -0.32
C GLY A 242 -6.27 -25.75 0.66
N ASN A 243 -5.19 -25.88 1.45
CA ASN A 243 -4.76 -24.78 2.33
C ASN A 243 -3.94 -23.75 1.55
N PRO A 244 -4.12 -22.46 1.82
CA PRO A 244 -3.35 -21.42 1.17
C PRO A 244 -1.89 -21.42 1.67
N VAL A 245 -0.94 -21.37 0.73
CA VAL A 245 0.49 -21.26 1.01
C VAL A 245 0.97 -19.84 0.69
N LEU A 246 1.72 -19.24 1.61
CA LEU A 246 2.19 -17.88 1.49
C LEU A 246 3.51 -17.83 0.72
N SER A 247 3.62 -16.91 -0.25
CA SER A 247 4.87 -16.71 -1.00
C SER A 247 5.99 -16.11 -0.14
N SER A 248 5.65 -15.39 0.93
CA SER A 248 6.62 -14.93 1.93
C SER A 248 7.36 -16.09 2.61
N ASP A 249 6.65 -17.16 2.96
CA ASP A 249 7.25 -18.32 3.61
C ASP A 249 8.23 -19.04 2.69
N VAL A 250 7.90 -19.11 1.40
CA VAL A 250 8.78 -19.65 0.38
C VAL A 250 10.04 -18.82 0.23
N LEU A 251 9.92 -17.46 0.22
CA LEU A 251 11.08 -16.59 0.16
C LEU A 251 11.97 -16.70 1.41
N ASN A 252 11.39 -16.94 2.57
CA ASN A 252 12.16 -17.18 3.80
C ASN A 252 12.91 -18.50 3.73
N LEU A 253 12.25 -19.57 3.25
CA LEU A 253 12.90 -20.84 3.03
C LEU A 253 14.09 -20.73 2.05
N LEU A 254 13.91 -19.97 0.97
CA LEU A 254 14.99 -19.69 0.02
C LEU A 254 16.12 -18.89 0.68
N ARG A 255 15.78 -17.90 1.51
CA ARG A 255 16.79 -17.10 2.25
C ARG A 255 17.64 -17.97 3.17
N ASP A 256 17.02 -18.87 3.89
CA ASP A 256 17.73 -19.75 4.83
C ASP A 256 18.63 -20.79 4.12
N ARG A 257 18.27 -21.21 2.92
CA ARG A 257 18.99 -22.26 2.17
C ARG A 257 20.06 -21.71 1.22
N VAL A 258 19.80 -20.57 0.58
CA VAL A 258 20.57 -20.07 -0.57
C VAL A 258 21.54 -18.95 -0.17
N SER A 259 21.43 -18.34 1.02
CA SER A 259 22.21 -17.15 1.41
C SER A 259 23.70 -17.38 1.69
N ASN A 260 24.20 -18.62 1.74
CA ASN A 260 25.53 -18.95 2.24
C ASN A 260 26.48 -19.50 1.15
N ILE A 261 26.62 -18.80 0.01
CA ILE A 261 27.64 -19.17 -0.99
C ILE A 261 28.92 -18.36 -0.74
N PRO A 262 30.08 -19.02 -0.51
CA PRO A 262 31.33 -18.32 -0.28
C PRO A 262 31.71 -17.45 -1.48
N GLY A 263 32.03 -16.18 -1.22
CA GLY A 263 32.48 -15.24 -2.25
C GLY A 263 31.35 -14.52 -3.02
N ALA A 264 30.08 -14.88 -2.81
CA ALA A 264 28.93 -14.19 -3.38
C ALA A 264 28.13 -13.49 -2.29
N LEU A 265 27.70 -12.27 -2.56
CA LEU A 265 26.70 -11.58 -1.76
C LEU A 265 25.33 -11.85 -2.35
N ILE A 266 24.48 -12.58 -1.61
CA ILE A 266 23.13 -12.92 -2.06
C ILE A 266 22.12 -12.15 -1.22
N VAL A 267 21.23 -11.41 -1.90
CA VAL A 267 20.14 -10.68 -1.26
C VAL A 267 18.81 -11.12 -1.87
N ILE A 268 17.90 -11.62 -1.03
CA ILE A 268 16.57 -12.02 -1.45
C ILE A 268 15.58 -10.93 -1.04
N ALA A 269 15.03 -10.24 -2.03
CA ALA A 269 14.07 -9.18 -1.87
C ALA A 269 12.70 -9.59 -2.45
N LYS A 270 11.64 -9.22 -1.75
CA LYS A 270 10.28 -9.32 -2.28
C LYS A 270 10.00 -8.13 -3.20
N ASP A 271 9.22 -8.36 -4.25
CA ASP A 271 8.71 -7.26 -5.06
C ASP A 271 7.62 -6.53 -4.28
N GLU A 272 7.88 -5.27 -3.93
CA GLU A 272 6.94 -4.43 -3.20
C GLU A 272 5.95 -3.80 -4.19
N LYS A 273 4.66 -4.05 -3.96
CA LYS A 273 3.60 -3.39 -4.75
C LYS A 273 3.45 -1.94 -4.29
N GLY A 274 3.63 -1.03 -5.22
CA GLY A 274 3.52 0.40 -4.93
C GLY A 274 4.48 1.23 -5.78
N PRO A 275 4.52 2.54 -5.61
CA PRO A 275 5.57 3.36 -6.18
C PRO A 275 6.92 3.01 -5.54
N PRO A 276 8.01 3.06 -6.28
CA PRO A 276 9.36 2.87 -5.72
C PRO A 276 9.59 3.82 -4.54
N GLN A 277 10.02 3.28 -3.41
CA GLN A 277 10.11 4.05 -2.16
C GLN A 277 11.55 4.28 -1.70
N GLY A 278 12.50 3.65 -2.37
CA GLY A 278 13.86 3.54 -1.88
C GLY A 278 14.00 2.58 -0.69
N PRO A 279 15.23 2.28 -0.29
CA PRO A 279 15.49 1.37 0.83
C PRO A 279 14.89 1.89 2.15
N PRO A 280 14.42 1.00 3.04
CA PRO A 280 13.86 1.37 4.35
C PRO A 280 14.89 2.02 5.27
N ILE A 281 16.15 1.65 5.14
CA ILE A 281 17.29 2.32 5.76
C ILE A 281 18.09 2.97 4.65
N ASN A 282 18.17 4.30 4.67
CA ASN A 282 18.84 5.09 3.65
C ASN A 282 19.51 6.30 4.33
N ILE A 283 20.84 6.26 4.40
CA ILE A 283 21.67 7.30 5.01
C ILE A 283 22.44 7.96 3.88
N GLU A 284 22.07 9.18 3.59
CA GLU A 284 22.68 10.00 2.56
C GLU A 284 23.77 10.88 3.15
N LEU A 285 24.95 10.78 2.57
CA LEU A 285 26.12 11.57 2.90
C LEU A 285 26.44 12.47 1.72
N SER A 286 26.47 13.78 1.92
CA SER A 286 26.73 14.74 0.86
C SER A 286 27.86 15.69 1.21
N GLY A 287 28.64 16.10 0.20
CA GLY A 287 29.75 17.01 0.37
C GLY A 287 30.43 17.40 -0.94
N VAL A 288 31.36 18.33 -0.85
CA VAL A 288 32.08 18.87 -2.03
C VAL A 288 33.16 17.92 -2.51
N ASP A 289 33.88 17.27 -1.59
CA ASP A 289 34.92 16.32 -1.91
C ASP A 289 34.42 14.89 -1.92
N TYR A 290 34.46 14.24 -3.07
CA TYR A 290 33.95 12.88 -3.27
C TYR A 290 34.73 11.82 -2.49
N GLU A 291 36.05 11.95 -2.43
CA GLU A 291 36.92 11.01 -1.71
C GLU A 291 36.68 11.06 -0.21
N GLU A 292 36.49 12.26 0.32
CA GLU A 292 36.15 12.46 1.72
C GLU A 292 34.75 11.89 2.06
N VAL A 293 33.76 12.16 1.22
CA VAL A 293 32.38 11.60 1.39
C VAL A 293 32.43 10.07 1.34
N LEU A 294 33.21 9.48 0.43
CA LEU A 294 33.37 8.02 0.33
C LEU A 294 34.03 7.42 1.58
N ALA A 295 35.07 8.07 2.08
CA ALA A 295 35.77 7.62 3.28
C ALA A 295 34.83 7.66 4.50
N VAL A 296 34.07 8.74 4.67
CA VAL A 296 33.05 8.89 5.72
C VAL A 296 31.94 7.88 5.57
N ALA A 297 31.45 7.60 4.35
CA ALA A 297 30.41 6.61 4.12
C ALA A 297 30.85 5.19 4.52
N GLN A 298 32.07 4.81 4.21
CA GLN A 298 32.64 3.53 4.62
C GLN A 298 32.85 3.45 6.13
N ASP A 299 33.20 4.56 6.76
CA ASP A 299 33.39 4.62 8.20
C ASP A 299 32.05 4.56 8.96
N VAL A 300 31.05 5.31 8.51
CA VAL A 300 29.66 5.23 9.04
C VAL A 300 29.12 3.79 8.89
N LYS A 301 29.34 3.13 7.75
CA LYS A 301 28.97 1.72 7.56
C LYS A 301 29.63 0.83 8.62
N ARG A 302 30.94 0.99 8.86
CA ARG A 302 31.68 0.22 9.88
C ARG A 302 31.19 0.55 11.30
N PHE A 303 30.93 1.80 11.58
CA PHE A 303 30.46 2.27 12.89
C PHE A 303 29.11 1.67 13.25
N ILE A 304 28.15 1.65 12.31
CA ILE A 304 26.85 1.01 12.50
C ILE A 304 27.02 -0.50 12.63
N LYS A 305 27.83 -1.15 11.78
CA LYS A 305 28.06 -2.60 11.84
C LYS A 305 28.64 -3.07 13.17
N ASN A 306 29.46 -2.25 13.82
CA ASN A 306 30.08 -2.54 15.12
C ASN A 306 29.16 -2.20 16.32
N SER A 307 27.98 -1.65 16.06
CA SER A 307 26.97 -1.36 17.10
C SER A 307 26.14 -2.59 17.48
N SER A 308 25.34 -2.45 18.53
CA SER A 308 24.40 -3.50 18.97
C SER A 308 23.07 -3.48 18.23
N ILE A 309 22.91 -2.61 17.22
CA ILE A 309 21.66 -2.49 16.45
C ILE A 309 21.48 -3.72 15.57
N ASN A 310 20.32 -4.36 15.65
CA ASN A 310 19.97 -5.56 14.89
C ASN A 310 18.69 -5.34 14.10
N GLY A 311 18.38 -6.27 13.17
CA GLY A 311 17.13 -6.26 12.42
C GLY A 311 17.23 -5.63 11.03
N TYR A 312 18.40 -5.14 10.63
CA TYR A 312 18.69 -4.77 9.26
C TYR A 312 19.43 -5.90 8.53
N ASP A 313 19.35 -5.90 7.20
CA ASP A 313 20.14 -6.76 6.33
C ASP A 313 21.58 -6.23 6.22
N GLU A 314 22.34 -6.66 5.24
CA GLU A 314 23.67 -6.14 5.04
C GLU A 314 23.66 -4.66 4.61
N LEU A 315 24.46 -3.83 5.30
CA LEU A 315 24.67 -2.44 4.92
C LEU A 315 25.52 -2.37 3.65
N LYS A 316 25.02 -1.67 2.65
CA LYS A 316 25.71 -1.44 1.37
C LYS A 316 25.98 0.05 1.16
N VAL A 317 26.99 0.34 0.37
CA VAL A 317 27.27 1.69 -0.14
C VAL A 317 26.91 1.69 -1.63
N ASP A 318 26.24 2.71 -2.10
CA ASP A 318 25.75 2.79 -3.48
C ASP A 318 26.83 3.12 -4.53
N VAL A 319 28.09 3.03 -4.12
CA VAL A 319 29.26 3.27 -4.95
C VAL A 319 30.08 1.99 -5.06
N GLU A 320 30.27 1.53 -6.28
CA GLU A 320 31.25 0.50 -6.61
C GLU A 320 32.61 1.15 -6.78
N SER A 321 33.43 1.06 -5.75
CA SER A 321 34.85 1.47 -5.80
C SER A 321 35.73 0.31 -6.28
N GLY A 322 36.79 0.64 -6.99
CA GLY A 322 37.75 -0.36 -7.43
C GLY A 322 37.39 -1.05 -8.75
N LYS A 323 36.45 -0.49 -9.53
CA LYS A 323 36.19 -1.01 -10.89
C LYS A 323 37.47 -1.00 -11.73
N PRO A 324 37.92 -2.17 -12.20
CA PRO A 324 39.13 -2.23 -12.99
C PRO A 324 38.97 -1.50 -14.33
N GLU A 325 39.90 -0.65 -14.65
CA GLU A 325 39.97 0.04 -15.93
C GLU A 325 41.37 -0.07 -16.56
N LEU A 326 41.41 0.04 -17.85
CA LEU A 326 42.63 0.05 -18.62
C LEU A 326 42.73 1.37 -19.42
N PRO A 327 43.20 2.47 -18.80
CA PRO A 327 43.41 3.73 -19.51
C PRO A 327 44.55 3.61 -20.49
N ILE A 328 44.30 3.88 -21.76
CA ILE A 328 45.27 3.92 -22.81
C ILE A 328 45.67 5.38 -23.08
N LYS A 329 46.86 5.75 -22.65
CA LYS A 329 47.39 7.10 -22.83
C LYS A 329 48.21 7.19 -24.12
N VAL A 330 47.71 7.99 -25.05
CA VAL A 330 48.38 8.21 -26.35
C VAL A 330 49.36 9.37 -26.25
N ASP A 331 50.63 9.12 -26.63
CA ASP A 331 51.62 10.16 -26.86
C ASP A 331 51.33 10.86 -28.20
N ARG A 332 50.61 11.98 -28.10
CA ARG A 332 50.15 12.74 -29.27
C ARG A 332 51.32 13.26 -30.13
N SER A 333 52.47 13.57 -29.52
CA SER A 333 53.64 14.09 -30.23
C SER A 333 54.28 12.99 -31.07
N LYS A 334 54.49 11.80 -30.49
CA LYS A 334 55.01 10.64 -31.22
C LYS A 334 54.02 10.16 -32.28
N ALA A 335 52.77 10.07 -31.98
CA ALA A 335 51.74 9.67 -32.94
C ALA A 335 51.75 10.60 -34.17
N ARG A 336 51.78 11.92 -33.94
CA ARG A 336 51.86 12.93 -35.01
C ARG A 336 53.15 12.81 -35.84
N SER A 337 54.29 12.62 -35.21
CA SER A 337 55.57 12.47 -35.92
C SER A 337 55.65 11.21 -36.82
N LEU A 338 54.95 10.16 -36.44
CA LEU A 338 54.76 8.92 -37.18
C LEU A 338 53.64 8.95 -38.21
N GLY A 339 52.81 10.02 -38.20
CA GLY A 339 51.70 10.20 -39.12
C GLY A 339 50.41 9.45 -38.75
N VAL A 340 50.27 9.01 -37.47
CA VAL A 340 49.11 8.28 -36.97
C VAL A 340 48.21 9.23 -36.19
N SER A 341 46.90 9.24 -36.48
CA SER A 341 45.94 9.99 -35.69
C SER A 341 45.46 9.21 -34.48
N THR A 342 45.04 9.94 -33.43
CA THR A 342 44.43 9.33 -32.24
C THR A 342 43.14 8.56 -32.57
N GLY A 343 42.41 9.00 -33.60
CA GLY A 343 41.20 8.31 -34.10
C GLY A 343 41.55 6.92 -34.68
N GLN A 344 42.63 6.81 -35.46
CA GLN A 344 43.05 5.51 -35.99
C GLN A 344 43.49 4.54 -34.90
N ILE A 345 44.12 5.04 -33.81
CA ILE A 345 44.48 4.23 -32.65
C ILE A 345 43.22 3.74 -31.95
N GLY A 346 42.28 4.64 -31.73
CA GLY A 346 41.00 4.32 -31.08
C GLY A 346 40.15 3.32 -31.88
N ASP A 347 40.06 3.50 -33.23
CA ASP A 347 39.32 2.59 -34.11
C ASP A 347 39.96 1.19 -34.18
N ALA A 348 41.31 1.12 -34.23
CA ALA A 348 42.02 -0.15 -34.20
C ALA A 348 41.80 -0.92 -32.89
N LEU A 349 41.92 -0.26 -31.73
CA LEU A 349 41.69 -0.86 -30.43
C LEU A 349 40.23 -1.26 -30.24
N ARG A 350 39.29 -0.39 -30.63
CA ARG A 350 37.87 -0.69 -30.54
C ARG A 350 37.47 -1.90 -31.38
N THR A 351 37.97 -1.96 -32.63
CA THR A 351 37.72 -3.09 -33.53
C THR A 351 38.30 -4.38 -32.99
N SER A 352 39.48 -4.31 -32.41
CA SER A 352 40.19 -5.46 -31.84
C SER A 352 39.46 -6.02 -30.59
N LEU A 353 39.03 -5.14 -29.69
CA LEU A 353 38.41 -5.52 -28.41
C LEU A 353 36.92 -5.84 -28.57
N PHE A 354 36.16 -4.96 -29.18
CA PHE A 354 34.70 -5.03 -29.20
C PHE A 354 34.13 -5.54 -30.53
N GLY A 355 34.94 -5.48 -31.58
CA GLY A 355 34.53 -5.82 -32.94
C GLY A 355 33.97 -4.64 -33.71
N LYS A 356 33.88 -4.83 -35.04
CA LYS A 356 33.28 -3.90 -35.97
C LYS A 356 32.36 -4.66 -36.94
N GLU A 357 31.16 -4.20 -37.08
CA GLU A 357 30.25 -4.70 -38.11
C GLU A 357 30.79 -4.31 -39.49
N ILE A 358 31.06 -5.31 -40.32
CA ILE A 358 31.62 -5.13 -41.66
C ILE A 358 30.61 -5.36 -42.77
N SER A 359 29.58 -6.17 -42.51
CA SER A 359 28.51 -6.50 -43.43
C SER A 359 27.33 -7.10 -42.70
N ARG A 360 26.25 -7.35 -43.43
CA ARG A 360 25.08 -8.08 -42.95
C ARG A 360 24.79 -9.26 -43.86
N PHE A 361 24.54 -10.38 -43.28
CA PHE A 361 24.04 -11.56 -43.96
C PHE A 361 22.52 -11.54 -43.93
N LYS A 362 21.90 -11.55 -45.13
CA LYS A 362 20.44 -11.63 -45.27
C LYS A 362 20.01 -13.08 -45.42
N ASN A 363 19.09 -13.48 -44.62
CA ASN A 363 18.43 -14.79 -44.68
C ASN A 363 16.91 -14.59 -44.60
N ASP A 364 16.28 -14.67 -45.75
CA ASP A 364 14.85 -14.36 -45.95
C ASP A 364 14.48 -12.94 -45.43
N GLU A 365 13.69 -12.86 -44.35
CA GLU A 365 13.26 -11.59 -43.75
C GLU A 365 14.23 -11.05 -42.68
N ASP A 366 15.21 -11.86 -42.25
CA ASP A 366 16.12 -11.51 -41.17
C ASP A 366 17.51 -11.04 -41.69
N GLU A 367 18.10 -10.06 -41.03
CA GLU A 367 19.43 -9.56 -41.26
C GLU A 367 20.34 -9.83 -40.05
N TYR A 368 21.44 -10.59 -40.26
CA TYR A 368 22.40 -10.93 -39.23
C TYR A 368 23.69 -10.11 -39.43
N PRO A 369 24.15 -9.32 -38.40
CA PRO A 369 25.40 -8.56 -38.52
C PRO A 369 26.61 -9.47 -38.53
N ILE A 370 27.52 -9.24 -39.49
CA ILE A 370 28.84 -9.90 -39.55
C ILE A 370 29.83 -9.00 -38.84
N ASN A 371 30.31 -9.43 -37.68
CA ASN A 371 31.27 -8.70 -36.86
C ASN A 371 32.65 -9.33 -36.98
N ILE A 372 33.70 -8.49 -37.16
CA ILE A 372 35.10 -8.90 -37.09
C ILE A 372 35.72 -8.39 -35.79
N ARG A 373 36.41 -9.24 -35.07
CA ARG A 373 37.18 -8.91 -33.88
C ARG A 373 38.39 -9.86 -33.75
N LEU A 374 39.35 -9.51 -32.87
CA LEU A 374 40.43 -10.45 -32.54
C LEU A 374 39.84 -11.68 -31.79
N SER A 375 40.48 -12.85 -32.02
CA SER A 375 40.17 -14.03 -31.22
C SER A 375 40.56 -13.83 -29.76
N ASP A 376 39.91 -14.58 -28.86
CA ASP A 376 40.01 -14.37 -27.42
C ASP A 376 41.45 -14.48 -26.89
N ASN A 377 42.27 -15.37 -27.45
CA ASN A 377 43.67 -15.51 -27.09
C ASN A 377 44.52 -14.26 -27.35
N TYR A 378 44.13 -13.45 -28.32
CA TYR A 378 44.82 -12.19 -28.64
C TYR A 378 44.14 -10.99 -27.97
N ARG A 379 42.85 -11.02 -27.87
CA ARG A 379 42.02 -9.93 -27.33
C ARG A 379 42.25 -9.68 -25.83
N PHE A 380 42.37 -10.75 -25.05
CA PHE A 380 42.58 -10.68 -23.60
C PHE A 380 44.05 -10.60 -23.17
N ASN A 381 44.99 -10.65 -24.12
CA ASN A 381 46.39 -10.45 -23.83
C ASN A 381 46.79 -9.00 -24.12
N LEU A 382 47.11 -8.24 -23.06
CA LEU A 382 47.47 -6.81 -23.17
C LEU A 382 48.70 -6.59 -24.06
N GLU A 383 49.68 -7.46 -23.98
CA GLU A 383 50.92 -7.36 -24.78
C GLU A 383 50.59 -7.53 -26.28
N ASN A 384 49.80 -8.53 -26.64
CA ASN A 384 49.39 -8.74 -28.02
C ASN A 384 48.53 -7.58 -28.54
N LEU A 385 47.64 -7.03 -27.69
CA LEU A 385 46.81 -5.88 -28.04
C LEU A 385 47.65 -4.63 -28.32
N MET A 386 48.63 -4.34 -27.46
CA MET A 386 49.52 -3.16 -27.61
C MET A 386 50.54 -3.33 -28.74
N ASN A 387 50.93 -4.54 -29.09
CA ASN A 387 51.85 -4.81 -30.21
C ASN A 387 51.14 -4.91 -31.57
N GLN A 388 49.82 -4.75 -31.59
CA GLN A 388 49.06 -4.69 -32.83
C GLN A 388 49.54 -3.52 -33.69
N LYS A 389 49.75 -3.78 -34.99
CA LYS A 389 50.24 -2.78 -35.96
C LYS A 389 49.09 -2.06 -36.64
N ILE A 390 49.07 -0.74 -36.52
CA ILE A 390 48.19 0.12 -37.30
C ILE A 390 48.80 0.33 -38.69
N THR A 391 48.11 -0.12 -39.73
CA THR A 391 48.52 0.04 -41.12
C THR A 391 47.76 1.21 -41.73
N PHE A 392 48.52 2.17 -42.26
CA PHE A 392 47.90 3.35 -42.92
C PHE A 392 48.79 3.84 -44.08
N ARG A 393 48.20 4.63 -44.95
CA ARG A 393 48.93 5.29 -46.02
C ARG A 393 49.37 6.66 -45.56
N ASP A 394 50.71 6.88 -45.55
CA ASP A 394 51.27 8.16 -45.20
C ASP A 394 50.98 9.19 -46.29
N GLN A 395 50.29 10.26 -45.92
CA GLN A 395 49.85 11.29 -46.87
C GLN A 395 50.99 12.10 -47.50
N SER A 396 52.12 12.19 -46.80
CA SER A 396 53.26 12.95 -47.28
C SER A 396 54.18 12.17 -48.26
N SER A 397 54.30 10.86 -48.01
CA SER A 397 55.20 10.00 -48.84
C SER A 397 54.42 9.04 -49.75
N GLY A 398 53.14 8.91 -49.60
CA GLY A 398 52.29 7.95 -50.32
C GLY A 398 52.52 6.48 -49.97
N LYS A 399 53.52 6.17 -49.10
CA LYS A 399 53.96 4.83 -48.73
C LYS A 399 53.05 4.24 -47.64
N ILE A 400 52.87 2.94 -47.67
CA ILE A 400 52.22 2.20 -46.60
C ILE A 400 53.21 2.08 -45.41
N LYS A 401 52.76 2.55 -44.25
CA LYS A 401 53.45 2.46 -42.97
C LYS A 401 52.70 1.56 -41.99
N GLN A 402 53.44 0.86 -41.14
CA GLN A 402 52.94 0.06 -40.04
C GLN A 402 53.62 0.50 -38.76
N VAL A 403 52.78 0.90 -37.77
CA VAL A 403 53.25 1.38 -36.48
C VAL A 403 52.55 0.57 -35.38
N PRO A 404 53.33 -0.10 -34.49
CA PRO A 404 52.71 -0.79 -33.35
C PRO A 404 52.13 0.23 -32.35
N ILE A 405 51.03 -0.10 -31.74
CA ILE A 405 50.35 0.79 -30.76
C ILE A 405 51.29 1.08 -29.59
N SER A 406 52.07 0.09 -29.15
CA SER A 406 53.05 0.23 -28.06
C SER A 406 54.14 1.31 -28.30
N ALA A 407 54.40 1.68 -29.56
CA ALA A 407 55.36 2.77 -29.87
C ALA A 407 54.76 4.18 -29.58
N ILE A 408 53.46 4.31 -29.56
CA ILE A 408 52.75 5.60 -29.53
C ILE A 408 51.71 5.70 -28.37
N ALA A 409 51.48 4.62 -27.63
CA ALA A 409 50.57 4.58 -26.52
C ALA A 409 51.07 3.68 -25.40
N SER A 410 50.69 3.98 -24.18
CA SER A 410 50.93 3.16 -22.98
C SER A 410 49.62 2.79 -22.33
N ALA A 411 49.52 1.61 -21.76
CA ALA A 411 48.40 1.11 -21.04
C ALA A 411 48.81 0.70 -19.62
N ASN A 412 48.18 1.23 -18.62
CA ASN A 412 48.42 0.90 -17.22
C ASN A 412 47.10 0.45 -16.58
N LYS A 413 47.13 -0.66 -15.85
CA LYS A 413 45.93 -1.07 -15.06
C LYS A 413 45.70 -0.04 -13.96
N SER A 414 44.46 0.42 -13.83
CA SER A 414 44.00 1.38 -12.87
C SER A 414 42.65 0.94 -12.32
N SER A 415 42.15 1.61 -11.31
CA SER A 415 40.80 1.46 -10.82
C SER A 415 40.06 2.79 -10.85
N THR A 416 38.78 2.74 -11.06
CA THR A 416 37.90 3.92 -11.10
C THR A 416 36.61 3.67 -10.37
N PHE A 417 35.77 4.71 -10.24
CA PHE A 417 34.43 4.60 -9.71
C PHE A 417 33.45 4.28 -10.84
N SER A 418 32.36 3.55 -10.49
CA SER A 418 31.32 3.22 -11.48
C SER A 418 30.54 4.46 -11.90
N ALA A 419 30.15 5.31 -10.94
CA ALA A 419 29.40 6.55 -11.15
C ALA A 419 29.59 7.54 -9.99
N VAL A 420 29.42 8.84 -10.26
CA VAL A 420 29.32 9.88 -9.23
C VAL A 420 27.93 10.49 -9.29
N LYS A 421 27.13 10.22 -8.26
CA LYS A 421 25.78 10.78 -8.12
C LYS A 421 25.85 12.19 -7.54
N ARG A 422 24.90 13.04 -7.93
CA ARG A 422 24.71 14.38 -7.37
C ARG A 422 23.23 14.64 -7.12
N ILE A 423 22.96 15.23 -5.96
CA ILE A 423 21.65 15.74 -5.56
C ILE A 423 21.85 17.19 -5.14
N ASP A 424 21.05 18.10 -5.67
CA ASP A 424 21.13 19.55 -5.40
C ASP A 424 22.55 20.15 -5.59
N LEU A 425 23.29 19.64 -6.60
CA LEU A 425 24.65 19.99 -6.97
C LEU A 425 25.78 19.38 -6.11
N ASP A 426 25.49 18.89 -4.92
CA ASP A 426 26.46 18.22 -4.07
C ASP A 426 26.66 16.76 -4.50
N ARG A 427 27.87 16.24 -4.30
CA ARG A 427 28.18 14.82 -4.51
C ARG A 427 27.60 14.02 -3.36
N VAL A 428 26.91 12.96 -3.68
CA VAL A 428 26.16 12.16 -2.71
C VAL A 428 26.58 10.71 -2.79
N ILE A 429 26.78 10.12 -1.62
CA ILE A 429 26.97 8.68 -1.43
C ILE A 429 25.97 8.20 -0.38
N THR A 430 25.35 7.07 -0.66
CA THR A 430 24.30 6.53 0.18
C THR A 430 24.72 5.22 0.84
N VAL A 431 24.57 5.13 2.15
CA VAL A 431 24.65 3.88 2.91
C VAL A 431 23.24 3.37 3.12
N TYR A 432 22.92 2.21 2.59
CA TYR A 432 21.54 1.69 2.61
C TYR A 432 21.49 0.22 3.03
N SER A 433 20.32 -0.20 3.50
CA SER A 433 20.05 -1.60 3.83
C SER A 433 18.55 -1.92 3.71
N GLY A 434 18.25 -3.18 3.45
CA GLY A 434 16.93 -3.77 3.67
C GLY A 434 16.68 -4.05 5.14
N LEU A 435 15.55 -4.71 5.43
CA LEU A 435 15.18 -5.16 6.77
C LEU A 435 15.06 -6.68 6.81
N LYS A 436 15.45 -7.25 7.93
CA LYS A 436 15.11 -8.64 8.24
C LYS A 436 13.62 -8.75 8.50
N GLU A 437 13.06 -9.94 8.25
CA GLU A 437 11.63 -10.16 8.45
C GLU A 437 11.19 -9.86 9.88
N GLY A 438 10.03 -9.21 10.00
CA GLY A 438 9.48 -8.81 11.29
C GLY A 438 10.11 -7.59 11.94
N ALA A 439 11.20 -7.05 11.38
CA ALA A 439 11.86 -5.87 11.91
C ALA A 439 11.04 -4.58 11.64
N ASN A 440 11.16 -3.60 12.54
CA ASN A 440 10.50 -2.30 12.42
C ASN A 440 11.50 -1.24 11.93
N ALA A 441 11.31 -0.76 10.68
CA ALA A 441 12.16 0.27 10.07
C ALA A 441 12.29 1.53 10.96
N ASN A 442 11.18 2.02 11.47
CA ASN A 442 11.15 3.26 12.24
C ASN A 442 11.93 3.15 13.55
N GLN A 443 11.85 1.99 14.21
CA GLN A 443 12.62 1.74 15.42
C GLN A 443 14.12 1.70 15.10
N ILE A 444 14.54 0.90 14.12
CA ILE A 444 15.94 0.75 13.73
C ILE A 444 16.55 2.09 13.29
N VAL A 445 15.83 2.85 12.47
CA VAL A 445 16.27 4.18 12.04
C VAL A 445 16.37 5.14 13.21
N SER A 446 15.45 5.08 14.20
CA SER A 446 15.53 5.89 15.40
C SER A 446 16.75 5.55 16.27
N GLU A 447 17.07 4.26 16.40
CA GLU A 447 18.28 3.78 17.09
C GLU A 447 19.55 4.22 16.35
N MET A 448 19.58 4.10 15.00
CA MET A 448 20.69 4.59 14.17
C MET A 448 20.87 6.11 14.26
N LYS A 449 19.78 6.87 14.24
CA LYS A 449 19.82 8.33 14.44
C LYS A 449 20.42 8.71 15.79
N SER A 450 20.05 7.97 16.84
CA SER A 450 20.57 8.19 18.19
C SER A 450 22.06 7.83 18.30
N LEU A 451 22.47 6.76 17.64
CA LEU A 451 23.85 6.32 17.55
C LEU A 451 24.71 7.35 16.80
N LEU A 452 24.26 7.80 15.63
CA LEU A 452 25.00 8.71 14.76
C LEU A 452 25.05 10.16 15.28
N LYS A 453 24.22 10.54 16.26
CA LYS A 453 24.37 11.84 16.96
C LYS A 453 25.71 11.94 17.71
N ASN A 454 26.29 10.82 18.11
CA ASN A 454 27.56 10.77 18.82
C ASN A 454 28.75 10.50 17.89
N TYR A 455 28.51 10.43 16.59
CA TYR A 455 29.53 10.26 15.57
C TYR A 455 30.14 11.63 15.23
N ASP A 456 31.47 11.72 15.24
CA ASP A 456 32.21 12.93 14.89
C ASP A 456 32.26 13.11 13.36
N LEU A 457 31.24 13.80 12.84
CA LEU A 457 31.10 14.03 11.41
C LEU A 457 31.94 15.26 11.01
N PRO A 458 32.79 15.16 9.94
CA PRO A 458 33.51 16.32 9.42
C PRO A 458 32.54 17.46 9.00
N GLU A 459 32.91 18.70 9.24
CA GLU A 459 32.07 19.89 8.88
C GLU A 459 31.79 20.00 7.37
N SER A 460 32.65 19.39 6.53
CA SER A 460 32.55 19.37 5.08
C SER A 460 31.51 18.36 4.56
N VAL A 461 31.02 17.45 5.41
CA VAL A 461 30.09 16.37 5.02
C VAL A 461 28.80 16.51 5.82
N SER A 462 27.68 16.49 5.15
CA SER A 462 26.34 16.45 5.78
C SER A 462 25.78 15.04 5.72
N LEU A 463 25.04 14.65 6.77
CA LEU A 463 24.38 13.37 6.89
C LEU A 463 22.88 13.56 7.06
N SER A 464 22.10 12.89 6.21
CA SER A 464 20.64 12.90 6.28
C SER A 464 20.05 11.49 6.12
N PHE A 465 18.89 11.27 6.75
CA PHE A 465 18.11 10.04 6.55
C PHE A 465 17.04 10.33 5.50
N THR A 466 17.16 9.69 4.35
CA THR A 466 16.31 9.88 3.17
C THR A 466 15.55 8.59 2.82
N GLY A 467 15.12 8.44 1.57
CA GLY A 467 14.41 7.25 1.11
C GLY A 467 13.03 7.11 1.75
N GLN A 468 12.67 5.90 2.15
CA GLN A 468 11.35 5.59 2.69
C GLN A 468 10.96 6.46 3.90
N GLN A 469 11.91 6.84 4.75
CA GLN A 469 11.66 7.68 5.94
C GLN A 469 11.25 9.11 5.57
N GLU A 470 11.90 9.68 4.58
CA GLU A 470 11.59 11.02 4.08
C GLU A 470 10.21 11.05 3.42
N GLU A 471 9.93 10.05 2.56
CA GLU A 471 8.63 9.92 1.91
C GLU A 471 7.50 9.72 2.93
N GLN A 472 7.72 8.89 3.96
CA GLN A 472 6.76 8.73 5.06
C GLN A 472 6.46 10.05 5.77
N ALA A 473 7.49 10.83 6.08
CA ALA A 473 7.32 12.12 6.75
C ALA A 473 6.60 13.15 5.87
N LYS A 474 6.92 13.21 4.58
CA LYS A 474 6.25 14.08 3.60
C LYS A 474 4.76 13.72 3.47
N GLU A 475 4.45 12.44 3.25
CA GLU A 475 3.08 11.97 3.09
C GLU A 475 2.25 12.12 4.37
N PHE A 476 2.82 11.82 5.53
CA PHE A 476 2.15 12.02 6.81
C PHE A 476 1.84 13.51 7.05
N SER A 477 2.77 14.41 6.76
CA SER A 477 2.56 15.86 6.84
C SER A 477 1.47 16.33 5.88
N PHE A 478 1.50 15.83 4.62
CA PHE A 478 0.49 16.15 3.62
C PHE A 478 -0.90 15.67 4.06
N LEU A 479 -1.04 14.41 4.46
CA LEU A 479 -2.32 13.84 4.89
C LEU A 479 -2.86 14.50 6.17
N SER A 480 -1.99 14.89 7.09
CA SER A 480 -2.37 15.65 8.29
C SER A 480 -2.93 17.03 7.95
N LYS A 481 -2.28 17.75 7.01
CA LYS A 481 -2.78 19.03 6.50
C LYS A 481 -4.09 18.84 5.73
N ALA A 482 -4.22 17.77 4.94
CA ALA A 482 -5.44 17.44 4.23
C ALA A 482 -6.61 17.15 5.18
N LEU A 483 -6.36 16.40 6.26
CA LEU A 483 -7.36 16.15 7.32
C LEU A 483 -7.83 17.45 7.96
N LEU A 484 -6.90 18.34 8.32
CA LEU A 484 -7.23 19.64 8.91
C LEU A 484 -8.04 20.51 7.94
N GLY A 485 -7.66 20.52 6.66
CA GLY A 485 -8.40 21.21 5.59
C GLY A 485 -9.81 20.61 5.40
N ALA A 486 -9.95 19.29 5.41
CA ALA A 486 -11.24 18.60 5.31
C ALA A 486 -12.16 18.96 6.50
N VAL A 487 -11.64 18.90 7.72
CA VAL A 487 -12.39 19.28 8.94
C VAL A 487 -12.82 20.76 8.88
N PHE A 488 -11.93 21.65 8.40
CA PHE A 488 -12.26 23.06 8.22
C PHE A 488 -13.36 23.29 7.17
N MET A 489 -13.29 22.61 6.03
CA MET A 489 -14.34 22.68 5.00
C MET A 489 -15.67 22.14 5.50
N ILE A 490 -15.67 21.03 6.22
CA ILE A 490 -16.85 20.49 6.87
C ILE A 490 -17.44 21.50 7.84
N PHE A 491 -16.60 22.16 8.66
CA PHE A 491 -17.02 23.21 9.58
C PHE A 491 -17.74 24.35 8.85
N LEU A 492 -17.17 24.87 7.76
CA LEU A 492 -17.76 25.96 6.98
C LEU A 492 -19.13 25.56 6.39
N ILE A 493 -19.25 24.34 5.83
CA ILE A 493 -20.51 23.85 5.26
C ILE A 493 -21.58 23.76 6.35
N ILE A 494 -21.26 23.25 7.53
CA ILE A 494 -22.22 23.10 8.63
C ILE A 494 -22.59 24.46 9.21
N VAL A 495 -21.64 25.42 9.33
CA VAL A 495 -21.94 26.80 9.73
C VAL A 495 -22.96 27.44 8.79
N GLY A 496 -22.76 27.26 7.46
CA GLY A 496 -23.70 27.75 6.45
C GLY A 496 -25.10 27.11 6.60
N GLN A 497 -25.18 25.82 6.90
CA GLN A 497 -26.44 25.11 7.05
C GLN A 497 -27.23 25.50 8.32
N PHE A 498 -26.54 25.64 9.47
CA PHE A 498 -27.20 25.90 10.76
C PHE A 498 -27.25 27.39 11.13
N ASN A 499 -26.64 28.27 10.36
CA ASN A 499 -26.49 29.70 10.68
C ASN A 499 -26.00 29.94 12.13
N SER A 500 -25.12 29.08 12.61
CA SER A 500 -24.62 29.06 13.99
C SER A 500 -23.23 28.42 14.01
N ALA A 501 -22.30 28.97 14.78
CA ALA A 501 -20.98 28.38 14.97
C ALA A 501 -20.95 27.30 16.08
N LYS A 502 -21.94 27.29 17.00
CA LYS A 502 -21.98 26.36 18.14
C LYS A 502 -22.24 24.93 17.72
N ILE A 503 -23.26 24.70 16.88
CA ILE A 503 -23.69 23.37 16.45
C ILE A 503 -22.59 22.69 15.64
N PRO A 504 -21.94 23.34 14.65
CA PRO A 504 -20.78 22.80 13.95
C PRO A 504 -19.65 22.37 14.90
N PHE A 505 -19.33 23.17 15.89
CA PHE A 505 -18.29 22.83 16.86
C PHE A 505 -18.64 21.57 17.67
N LEU A 506 -19.91 21.44 18.10
CA LEU A 506 -20.40 20.24 18.77
C LEU A 506 -20.29 18.99 17.87
N ILE A 507 -20.68 19.13 16.60
CA ILE A 507 -20.62 18.04 15.63
C ILE A 507 -19.16 17.62 15.36
N LEU A 508 -18.25 18.59 15.17
CA LEU A 508 -16.82 18.29 14.94
C LEU A 508 -16.16 17.61 16.14
N THR A 509 -16.60 17.89 17.36
CA THR A 509 -16.11 17.16 18.54
C THR A 509 -16.39 15.67 18.43
N THR A 510 -17.50 15.25 17.81
CA THR A 510 -17.79 13.81 17.59
C THR A 510 -16.81 13.16 16.61
N VAL A 511 -16.28 13.92 15.63
CA VAL A 511 -15.25 13.44 14.72
C VAL A 511 -13.95 13.14 15.47
N ILE A 512 -13.53 14.05 16.34
CA ILE A 512 -12.33 13.85 17.17
C ILE A 512 -12.52 12.64 18.09
N LEU A 513 -13.69 12.54 18.72
CA LEU A 513 -14.00 11.41 19.61
C LEU A 513 -14.16 10.07 18.86
N SER A 514 -14.51 10.08 17.56
CA SER A 514 -14.56 8.85 16.75
C SER A 514 -13.21 8.18 16.57
N LEU A 515 -12.12 8.94 16.69
CA LEU A 515 -10.75 8.38 16.67
C LEU A 515 -10.52 7.35 17.79
N ILE A 516 -11.27 7.44 18.91
CA ILE A 516 -11.21 6.41 19.95
C ILE A 516 -11.45 5.03 19.38
N GLY A 517 -12.46 4.88 18.51
CA GLY A 517 -12.78 3.60 17.86
C GLY A 517 -11.63 3.10 16.99
N VAL A 518 -11.01 3.99 16.22
CA VAL A 518 -9.86 3.65 15.36
C VAL A 518 -8.67 3.22 16.20
N LEU A 519 -8.29 4.03 17.20
CA LEU A 519 -7.12 3.75 18.04
C LEU A 519 -7.29 2.47 18.86
N LEU A 520 -8.45 2.28 19.48
CA LEU A 520 -8.75 1.04 20.20
C LEU A 520 -8.81 -0.17 19.27
N GLY A 521 -9.40 -0.01 18.08
CA GLY A 521 -9.44 -1.07 17.08
C GLY A 521 -8.04 -1.55 16.68
N LEU A 522 -7.14 -0.63 16.36
CA LEU A 522 -5.75 -0.95 16.02
C LEU A 522 -5.04 -1.71 17.15
N VAL A 523 -5.20 -1.27 18.40
CA VAL A 523 -4.55 -1.88 19.56
C VAL A 523 -5.15 -3.24 19.90
N ILE A 524 -6.50 -3.35 19.99
CA ILE A 524 -7.19 -4.57 20.41
C ILE A 524 -6.98 -5.71 19.39
N PHE A 525 -7.07 -5.40 18.11
CA PHE A 525 -6.90 -6.39 17.04
C PHE A 525 -5.46 -6.51 16.54
N ARG A 526 -4.51 -5.78 17.17
CA ARG A 526 -3.07 -5.78 16.82
C ARG A 526 -2.82 -5.57 15.34
N MET A 527 -3.54 -4.62 14.76
CA MET A 527 -3.40 -4.28 13.34
C MET A 527 -2.29 -3.26 13.12
N ASP A 528 -1.60 -3.37 11.99
CA ASP A 528 -0.56 -2.43 11.60
C ASP A 528 -1.15 -1.05 11.26
N PHE A 529 -0.43 0.01 11.60
CA PHE A 529 -0.76 1.37 11.19
C PHE A 529 -0.14 1.65 9.82
N VAL A 530 -0.93 1.49 8.77
CA VAL A 530 -0.50 1.81 7.41
C VAL A 530 -0.74 3.30 7.16
N ILE A 531 0.33 4.10 7.13
CA ILE A 531 0.26 5.57 7.11
C ILE A 531 -0.76 6.06 6.08
N ILE A 532 -0.59 5.69 4.81
CA ILE A 532 -1.45 6.19 3.74
C ILE A 532 -2.89 5.69 3.89
N MET A 533 -3.06 4.38 4.06
CA MET A 533 -4.38 3.76 4.04
C MET A 533 -5.19 4.10 5.29
N THR A 534 -4.58 4.03 6.47
CA THR A 534 -5.24 4.36 7.74
C THR A 534 -5.61 5.84 7.80
N MET A 535 -4.72 6.75 7.36
CA MET A 535 -5.02 8.20 7.34
C MET A 535 -6.14 8.55 6.36
N ILE A 536 -6.19 7.94 5.17
CA ILE A 536 -7.31 8.09 4.23
C ILE A 536 -8.60 7.54 4.86
N GLY A 537 -8.51 6.41 5.57
CA GLY A 537 -9.63 5.86 6.34
C GLY A 537 -10.17 6.84 7.38
N ILE A 538 -9.30 7.51 8.13
CA ILE A 538 -9.66 8.54 9.12
C ILE A 538 -10.33 9.75 8.45
N ILE A 539 -9.80 10.22 7.32
CA ILE A 539 -10.38 11.33 6.56
C ILE A 539 -11.79 10.96 6.06
N SER A 540 -11.93 9.75 5.51
CA SER A 540 -13.23 9.25 5.04
C SER A 540 -14.24 9.08 6.19
N LEU A 541 -13.77 8.56 7.33
CA LEU A 541 -14.56 8.41 8.55
C LEU A 541 -15.13 9.75 9.03
N ALA A 542 -14.34 10.83 8.98
CA ALA A 542 -14.79 12.15 9.39
C ALA A 542 -16.05 12.59 8.62
N GLY A 543 -16.09 12.36 7.30
CA GLY A 543 -17.27 12.66 6.47
C GLY A 543 -18.50 11.83 6.83
N VAL A 544 -18.32 10.53 7.10
CA VAL A 544 -19.44 9.62 7.43
C VAL A 544 -20.01 9.90 8.81
N VAL A 545 -19.16 10.14 9.81
CA VAL A 545 -19.57 10.43 11.20
C VAL A 545 -20.36 11.73 11.29
N VAL A 546 -19.89 12.76 10.58
CA VAL A 546 -20.54 14.07 10.56
C VAL A 546 -21.98 13.99 10.04
N ASN A 547 -22.24 13.18 9.01
CA ASN A 547 -23.58 13.04 8.45
C ASN A 547 -24.60 12.57 9.50
N ASN A 548 -24.28 11.54 10.27
CA ASN A 548 -25.17 11.05 11.33
C ASN A 548 -25.37 12.07 12.45
N ALA A 549 -24.33 12.81 12.81
CA ALA A 549 -24.40 13.85 13.83
C ALA A 549 -25.23 15.06 13.39
N ILE A 550 -25.12 15.49 12.11
CA ILE A 550 -25.93 16.57 11.53
C ILE A 550 -27.41 16.22 11.61
N VAL A 551 -27.79 15.03 11.12
CA VAL A 551 -29.20 14.59 11.09
C VAL A 551 -29.80 14.51 12.49
N LEU A 552 -29.03 14.06 13.49
CA LEU A 552 -29.49 14.01 14.87
C LEU A 552 -29.61 15.41 15.48
N ALA A 553 -28.63 16.29 15.29
CA ALA A 553 -28.62 17.65 15.82
C ALA A 553 -29.76 18.50 15.21
N ASP A 554 -29.98 18.40 13.90
CA ASP A 554 -31.06 19.09 13.21
C ASP A 554 -32.42 18.64 13.74
N TYR A 555 -32.63 17.32 13.83
CA TYR A 555 -33.89 16.80 14.37
C TYR A 555 -34.10 17.16 15.85
N ALA A 556 -33.07 17.17 16.65
CA ALA A 556 -33.12 17.64 18.03
C ALA A 556 -33.59 19.08 18.12
N ASN A 557 -33.06 19.97 17.26
CA ASN A 557 -33.49 21.37 17.18
C ASN A 557 -34.96 21.48 16.75
N GLN A 558 -35.41 20.68 15.79
CA GLN A 558 -36.84 20.66 15.36
C GLN A 558 -37.76 20.24 16.51
N VAL A 559 -37.42 19.21 17.28
CA VAL A 559 -38.17 18.77 18.44
C VAL A 559 -38.22 19.84 19.53
N ILE A 560 -37.08 20.48 19.83
CA ILE A 560 -36.98 21.58 20.78
C ILE A 560 -37.90 22.75 20.36
N ASN A 561 -37.82 23.16 19.08
CA ASN A 561 -38.65 24.27 18.56
C ASN A 561 -40.14 23.93 18.55
N ARG A 562 -40.55 22.69 18.23
CA ARG A 562 -41.90 22.22 18.33
C ARG A 562 -42.39 22.30 19.78
N ARG A 563 -41.58 21.86 20.74
CA ARG A 563 -41.94 21.91 22.16
C ARG A 563 -42.08 23.35 22.68
N LYS A 564 -41.24 24.28 22.22
CA LYS A 564 -41.39 25.71 22.51
C LYS A 564 -42.73 26.24 22.01
N SER A 565 -43.12 25.90 20.78
CA SER A 565 -44.39 26.31 20.19
C SER A 565 -45.59 25.75 20.96
N GLU A 566 -45.52 24.48 21.40
CA GLU A 566 -46.57 23.86 22.24
C GLU A 566 -46.74 24.55 23.58
N LEU A 567 -45.62 24.98 24.19
CA LEU A 567 -45.59 25.72 25.46
C LEU A 567 -45.82 27.24 25.29
N LYS A 568 -46.10 27.70 24.06
CA LYS A 568 -46.26 29.13 23.70
C LYS A 568 -45.06 30.01 24.11
N LEU A 569 -43.85 29.46 24.09
CA LEU A 569 -42.62 30.18 24.39
C LEU A 569 -42.04 30.78 23.10
N SER A 570 -41.39 31.96 23.25
CA SER A 570 -40.61 32.54 22.15
C SER A 570 -39.44 31.59 21.74
N PHE A 571 -39.05 31.62 20.48
CA PHE A 571 -37.88 30.84 19.99
C PHE A 571 -36.58 31.19 20.72
N GLU A 572 -36.47 32.38 21.26
CA GLU A 572 -35.28 32.85 22.02
C GLU A 572 -35.29 32.37 23.48
N THR A 573 -36.49 32.08 24.02
CA THR A 573 -36.62 31.62 25.40
C THR A 573 -36.13 30.14 25.55
N PRO A 574 -35.23 29.88 26.50
CA PRO A 574 -34.75 28.52 26.71
C PRO A 574 -35.86 27.65 27.34
N LEU A 575 -35.92 26.37 26.94
CA LEU A 575 -36.85 25.41 27.54
C LEU A 575 -36.52 25.15 29.02
N PRO A 576 -37.49 24.85 29.87
CA PRO A 576 -37.24 24.25 31.18
C PRO A 576 -36.37 22.99 31.05
N ILE A 577 -35.56 22.72 32.09
CA ILE A 577 -34.53 21.66 32.04
C ILE A 577 -35.14 20.28 31.75
N ASP A 578 -36.27 19.98 32.38
CA ASP A 578 -36.96 18.69 32.23
C ASP A 578 -37.53 18.52 30.80
N GLU A 579 -38.10 19.59 30.26
CA GLU A 579 -38.62 19.64 28.89
C GLU A 579 -37.51 19.55 27.83
N LEU A 580 -36.38 20.19 28.11
CA LEU A 580 -35.19 20.08 27.25
C LEU A 580 -34.68 18.63 27.24
N ALA A 581 -34.55 18.00 28.40
CA ALA A 581 -34.11 16.62 28.51
C ALA A 581 -35.07 15.67 27.79
N ALA A 582 -36.38 15.81 28.03
CA ALA A 582 -37.42 15.02 27.36
C ALA A 582 -37.40 15.16 25.83
N SER A 583 -37.19 16.40 25.34
CA SER A 583 -37.06 16.67 23.90
C SER A 583 -35.85 16.00 23.28
N LEU A 584 -34.69 16.00 23.95
CA LEU A 584 -33.48 15.33 23.49
C LEU A 584 -33.60 13.81 23.54
N VAL A 585 -34.24 13.25 24.56
CA VAL A 585 -34.53 11.81 24.65
C VAL A 585 -35.44 11.38 23.48
N LEU A 586 -36.49 12.15 23.20
CA LEU A 586 -37.38 11.88 22.08
C LEU A 586 -36.65 11.96 20.74
N ALA A 587 -35.81 12.95 20.55
CA ALA A 587 -35.01 13.10 19.32
C ALA A 587 -34.09 11.91 19.13
N GLY A 588 -33.35 11.52 20.16
CA GLY A 588 -32.47 10.37 20.13
C GLY A 588 -33.22 9.05 19.84
N LYS A 589 -34.33 8.81 20.52
CA LYS A 589 -35.18 7.62 20.32
C LYS A 589 -35.65 7.52 18.87
N THR A 590 -36.16 8.61 18.30
CA THR A 590 -36.71 8.62 16.93
C THR A 590 -35.60 8.41 15.89
N ARG A 591 -34.39 8.92 16.13
CA ARG A 591 -33.26 8.81 15.22
C ARG A 591 -32.41 7.57 15.44
N LEU A 592 -32.67 6.79 16.49
CA LEU A 592 -31.89 5.56 16.78
C LEU A 592 -31.91 4.58 15.61
N ARG A 593 -33.12 4.29 15.07
CA ARG A 593 -33.28 3.34 13.96
C ARG A 593 -32.53 3.78 12.68
N PRO A 594 -32.70 5.00 12.13
CA PRO A 594 -31.95 5.44 10.96
C PRO A 594 -30.44 5.41 11.15
N VAL A 595 -29.96 5.89 12.29
CA VAL A 595 -28.49 5.97 12.57
C VAL A 595 -27.88 4.57 12.70
N LEU A 596 -28.55 3.63 13.40
CA LEU A 596 -28.08 2.25 13.46
C LEU A 596 -28.11 1.56 12.11
N LEU A 597 -29.17 1.79 11.31
CA LEU A 597 -29.30 1.16 10.00
C LEU A 597 -28.18 1.62 9.05
N THR A 598 -27.90 2.93 8.99
CA THR A 598 -26.83 3.46 8.15
C THR A 598 -25.45 2.90 8.56
N ALA A 599 -25.17 2.82 9.85
CA ALA A 599 -23.91 2.27 10.35
C ALA A 599 -23.77 0.77 10.01
N ILE A 600 -24.79 -0.03 10.30
CA ILE A 600 -24.79 -1.47 10.06
C ILE A 600 -24.64 -1.77 8.56
N THR A 601 -25.37 -1.06 7.70
CA THR A 601 -25.29 -1.27 6.24
C THR A 601 -23.92 -0.89 5.70
N THR A 602 -23.30 0.19 6.18
CA THR A 602 -21.95 0.59 5.81
C THR A 602 -20.92 -0.44 6.27
N ILE A 603 -20.98 -0.91 7.52
CA ILE A 603 -20.10 -1.93 8.07
C ILE A 603 -20.22 -3.24 7.28
N LEU A 604 -21.44 -3.71 7.04
CA LEU A 604 -21.69 -4.94 6.27
C LEU A 604 -21.21 -4.81 4.81
N GLY A 605 -21.34 -3.62 4.21
CA GLY A 605 -20.84 -3.34 2.88
C GLY A 605 -19.30 -3.36 2.77
N LEU A 606 -18.61 -2.95 3.84
CA LEU A 606 -17.14 -2.97 3.89
C LEU A 606 -16.56 -4.32 4.34
N LEU A 607 -17.35 -5.14 5.03
CA LEU A 607 -16.88 -6.39 5.63
C LEU A 607 -16.26 -7.38 4.63
N PRO A 608 -16.83 -7.62 3.44
CA PRO A 608 -16.22 -8.51 2.46
C PRO A 608 -14.83 -8.05 2.04
N LEU A 609 -14.64 -6.76 1.81
CA LEU A 609 -13.34 -6.19 1.44
C LEU A 609 -12.37 -6.17 2.63
N ALA A 610 -12.86 -5.93 3.84
CA ALA A 610 -12.06 -5.95 5.07
C ALA A 610 -11.54 -7.35 5.42
N THR A 611 -12.36 -8.39 5.20
CA THR A 611 -12.00 -9.79 5.47
C THR A 611 -11.37 -10.49 4.29
N GLY A 612 -11.44 -9.89 3.11
CA GLY A 612 -10.94 -10.49 1.88
C GLY A 612 -11.81 -11.62 1.32
N MET A 613 -13.08 -11.60 1.64
CA MET A 613 -14.04 -12.57 1.10
C MET A 613 -14.26 -12.32 -0.39
N ASN A 614 -13.84 -13.26 -1.19
CA ASN A 614 -14.03 -13.25 -2.65
C ASN A 614 -15.07 -14.29 -3.04
N LEU A 615 -16.00 -13.89 -3.91
CA LEU A 615 -17.08 -14.72 -4.42
C LEU A 615 -17.06 -14.64 -5.95
N ASN A 616 -17.05 -15.78 -6.60
CA ASN A 616 -17.10 -15.85 -8.06
C ASN A 616 -18.51 -16.14 -8.54
N PHE A 617 -19.27 -15.08 -8.80
CA PHE A 617 -20.65 -15.20 -9.31
C PHE A 617 -20.72 -15.79 -10.73
N TYR A 618 -19.67 -15.63 -11.52
CA TYR A 618 -19.63 -16.20 -12.86
C TYR A 618 -19.58 -17.74 -12.81
N THR A 619 -18.70 -18.31 -11.99
CA THR A 619 -18.62 -19.76 -11.81
C THR A 619 -19.82 -20.31 -11.06
N LEU A 620 -20.42 -19.53 -10.15
CA LEU A 620 -21.69 -19.90 -9.52
C LEU A 620 -22.80 -20.09 -10.57
N ILE A 621 -22.92 -19.14 -11.51
CA ILE A 621 -23.96 -19.22 -12.54
C ILE A 621 -23.62 -20.26 -13.60
N SER A 622 -22.35 -20.39 -14.02
CA SER A 622 -21.94 -21.31 -15.10
C SER A 622 -21.70 -22.74 -14.66
N GLN A 623 -21.24 -22.97 -13.42
CA GLN A 623 -20.74 -24.27 -12.94
C GLN A 623 -21.31 -24.72 -11.60
N ASN A 624 -22.22 -23.97 -10.98
CA ASN A 624 -22.71 -24.18 -9.61
C ASN A 624 -21.61 -24.16 -8.53
N ASP A 625 -20.49 -23.47 -8.79
CA ASP A 625 -19.36 -23.37 -7.88
C ASP A 625 -19.13 -21.92 -7.50
N LEU A 626 -19.36 -21.58 -6.23
CA LEU A 626 -19.21 -20.20 -5.72
C LEU A 626 -17.74 -19.81 -5.55
N GLN A 627 -16.81 -20.76 -5.53
CA GLN A 627 -15.37 -20.54 -5.36
C GLN A 627 -15.07 -19.48 -4.28
N VAL A 628 -15.51 -19.75 -3.06
CA VAL A 628 -15.26 -18.84 -1.94
C VAL A 628 -13.81 -18.97 -1.50
N TYR A 629 -13.06 -17.86 -1.53
CA TYR A 629 -11.73 -17.81 -0.94
C TYR A 629 -11.52 -16.50 -0.19
N PHE A 630 -10.60 -16.51 0.79
CA PHE A 630 -10.26 -15.37 1.60
C PHE A 630 -8.83 -14.91 1.30
N GLY A 631 -8.62 -13.58 1.31
CA GLY A 631 -7.32 -12.99 1.06
C GLY A 631 -7.15 -12.42 -0.35
N GLY A 632 -5.91 -12.27 -0.78
CA GLY A 632 -5.53 -11.66 -2.05
C GLY A 632 -5.02 -10.22 -1.90
N ASP A 633 -4.42 -9.72 -2.98
CA ASP A 633 -3.74 -8.40 -2.99
C ASP A 633 -4.65 -7.22 -2.66
N ASN A 634 -5.91 -7.29 -3.10
CA ASN A 634 -6.89 -6.25 -2.82
C ASN A 634 -7.14 -6.06 -1.33
N VAL A 635 -7.10 -7.14 -0.56
CA VAL A 635 -7.31 -7.10 0.89
C VAL A 635 -6.13 -6.46 1.60
N ALA A 636 -4.93 -6.85 1.22
CA ALA A 636 -3.72 -6.26 1.79
C ALA A 636 -3.72 -4.74 1.59
N PHE A 637 -4.15 -4.28 0.40
CA PHE A 637 -4.16 -2.86 0.07
C PHE A 637 -5.34 -2.10 0.69
N TRP A 638 -6.58 -2.59 0.53
CA TRP A 638 -7.80 -1.88 0.94
C TRP A 638 -8.27 -2.20 2.36
N GLY A 639 -7.84 -3.35 2.90
CA GLY A 639 -8.22 -3.81 4.24
C GLY A 639 -8.00 -2.79 5.34
N PRO A 640 -6.83 -2.13 5.46
CA PRO A 640 -6.57 -1.14 6.49
C PRO A 640 -7.54 0.06 6.45
N ILE A 641 -7.96 0.52 5.26
CA ILE A 641 -8.99 1.57 5.13
C ILE A 641 -10.32 1.05 5.68
N CYS A 642 -10.75 -0.15 5.22
CA CYS A 642 -12.03 -0.72 5.61
C CYS A 642 -12.11 -0.95 7.11
N TRP A 643 -11.10 -1.55 7.72
CA TRP A 643 -11.05 -1.77 9.16
C TRP A 643 -11.04 -0.46 9.94
N THR A 644 -10.29 0.56 9.50
CA THR A 644 -10.28 1.89 10.10
C THR A 644 -11.69 2.49 10.14
N VAL A 645 -12.41 2.41 9.01
CA VAL A 645 -13.79 2.91 8.93
C VAL A 645 -14.73 2.07 9.78
N ILE A 646 -14.62 0.74 9.77
CA ILE A 646 -15.47 -0.17 10.58
C ILE A 646 -15.31 0.13 12.08
N TYR A 647 -14.08 0.19 12.59
CA TYR A 647 -13.82 0.47 14.00
C TYR A 647 -14.29 1.87 14.39
N GLY A 648 -13.90 2.86 13.58
CA GLY A 648 -14.29 4.24 13.82
C GLY A 648 -15.80 4.45 13.77
N LEU A 649 -16.48 3.90 12.77
CA LEU A 649 -17.93 4.04 12.60
C LEU A 649 -18.71 3.29 13.68
N THR A 650 -18.27 2.09 14.07
CA THR A 650 -18.91 1.33 15.16
C THR A 650 -18.92 2.14 16.45
N PHE A 651 -17.78 2.69 16.83
CA PHE A 651 -17.66 3.50 18.03
C PHE A 651 -18.37 4.86 17.89
N ALA A 652 -18.19 5.53 16.75
CA ALA A 652 -18.79 6.82 16.46
C ALA A 652 -20.33 6.77 16.46
N THR A 653 -20.92 5.66 16.01
CA THR A 653 -22.37 5.49 16.02
C THR A 653 -22.93 5.51 17.44
N PHE A 654 -22.28 4.77 18.34
CA PHE A 654 -22.63 4.80 19.77
C PHE A 654 -22.40 6.20 20.36
N LEU A 655 -21.25 6.81 20.08
CA LEU A 655 -20.94 8.16 20.56
C LEU A 655 -21.95 9.20 20.06
N THR A 656 -22.29 9.18 18.77
CA THR A 656 -23.22 10.16 18.19
C THR A 656 -24.58 10.10 18.90
N LEU A 657 -25.08 8.89 19.15
CA LEU A 657 -26.37 8.71 19.83
C LEU A 657 -26.36 9.16 21.31
N VAL A 658 -25.20 9.19 21.96
CA VAL A 658 -25.07 9.54 23.38
C VAL A 658 -24.51 10.96 23.55
N ILE A 659 -23.37 11.23 22.89
CA ILE A 659 -22.61 12.46 23.13
C ILE A 659 -23.27 13.69 22.48
N VAL A 660 -23.90 13.56 21.30
CA VAL A 660 -24.57 14.71 20.67
C VAL A 660 -25.72 15.22 21.55
N PRO A 661 -26.66 14.40 22.06
CA PRO A 661 -27.67 14.87 23.02
C PRO A 661 -27.06 15.44 24.30
N VAL A 662 -26.02 14.81 24.84
CA VAL A 662 -25.32 15.30 26.06
C VAL A 662 -24.71 16.68 25.83
N MET A 663 -24.03 16.90 24.70
CA MET A 663 -23.40 18.19 24.37
C MET A 663 -24.45 19.27 24.10
N LEU A 664 -25.53 18.95 23.37
CA LEU A 664 -26.66 19.88 23.18
C LEU A 664 -27.31 20.24 24.54
N TYR A 665 -27.52 19.28 25.42
CA TYR A 665 -27.99 19.52 26.77
C TYR A 665 -27.06 20.47 27.57
N LEU A 666 -25.78 20.17 27.61
CA LEU A 666 -24.77 20.98 28.31
C LEU A 666 -24.68 22.41 27.76
N SER A 667 -24.88 22.59 26.45
CA SER A 667 -24.83 23.90 25.81
C SER A 667 -26.03 24.80 26.15
N GLU A 668 -27.21 24.21 26.43
CA GLU A 668 -28.43 24.95 26.70
C GLU A 668 -28.81 24.98 28.20
N VAL A 669 -28.34 24.03 29.01
CA VAL A 669 -28.66 23.93 30.44
C VAL A 669 -28.26 25.17 31.23
N GLY A 670 -27.11 25.80 30.85
CA GLY A 670 -26.63 27.01 31.51
C GLY A 670 -27.54 28.21 31.29
N LYS A 671 -28.09 28.34 30.08
CA LYS A 671 -29.05 29.41 29.75
C LYS A 671 -30.39 29.15 30.41
N SER A 672 -30.88 27.90 30.37
CA SER A 672 -32.11 27.50 31.01
C SER A 672 -32.11 27.78 32.53
N LYS A 673 -31.03 27.38 33.23
CA LYS A 673 -30.86 27.67 34.66
C LYS A 673 -30.91 29.14 34.98
N ARG A 674 -30.19 30.01 34.19
CA ARG A 674 -30.19 31.46 34.45
C ARG A 674 -31.54 32.11 34.20
N HIS A 675 -32.25 31.67 33.16
CA HIS A 675 -33.56 32.21 32.80
C HIS A 675 -34.65 31.83 33.81
N TRP A 676 -34.73 30.56 34.14
CA TRP A 676 -35.79 30.01 35.01
C TRP A 676 -35.49 30.08 36.51
N ALA A 677 -34.28 30.49 36.93
CA ALA A 677 -33.96 30.80 38.32
C ALA A 677 -34.20 32.29 38.64
N ASN A 678 -34.28 33.16 37.62
CA ASN A 678 -34.51 34.62 37.78
C ASN A 678 -35.96 35.02 37.51
N ASN A 679 -36.79 34.08 37.01
CA ASN A 679 -38.25 34.23 36.86
C ASN A 679 -38.98 33.25 37.79
#